data_49ce3bb1033ff66718c7789bff3c1732
#
_entry.id   49ce3bb1033ff66718c7789bff3c1732
#
_cell.length_a   1.000
_cell.length_b   1.000
_cell.length_c   1.000
_cell.angle_alpha   90.00
_cell.angle_beta   90.00
_cell.angle_gamma   90.00
#
_symmetry.space_group_name_H-M   'P 1'
#
loop_
_entity.id
_entity.type
_entity.pdbx_description
1 polymer ?
#
loop_
_entity_poly.entity_id
_entity_poly.type
_entity_poly.pdbx_seq_one_letter_code
_entity_poly.pdbx_strand_id
1 'polypeptide(L)'
;MAEIRQTERAARILHIAWEYCQKDRNEFVTPEHLLLAMMRDEVFVHTLSDFCRPDKMADRLFRQMREVETVPEEKDYEPEASAQLGEVINYACQQVVNSSAKSLDIPHLVMGILHLEESWACYLLKDGLADQESHFLSQLISGYDFDDQLEADTDERKPDAAWKKLVTCMNDLYQQQNPLIGREQELQRTIQVLCRRDKNNPLHVGEPGVGKTALVWGLVRLIEEGKVPERLMGCKVYQLDMGTLLAGTQYRGDFENRIKMIMDGVAAEQPYPAEPQPNIVYIDEIHTLVGAGATGEGAMDASNMLKPYLEAGNIRFIGSTTYEEYNRHFARSKGMIRRFQQIDIAEPTIDEAKHILRQLQPRYEEFHQVKYDDEAVDFAVEASAKFVNDRFLPDKAIDLIDEAGAAAESVADGSVVSISKADIADVLAKTCKVDALAIAKDDDYQQLENLAPRMLSQIYGQDEAIRQVVEAVQMSRAGLLDDNKPLASLLFVGPTGVGKTELARVLAKELGIELIRFDMSEYTEKHAVAKLIGSPAGYVGYEDGGLLTDAIRKSPNAVLLLDEIEKAHQDIYNILLQVMDYARLTDNKGRKADFRNVVLIMTSNAGAQFAGQSIGFSGSVSRGEAMMKQVKRTFKPEFLNRLSGTVVFHDMDKEMATLILKKKLRELDVKLEAKNTRMSLKPDAFEYLLKEGFTTEYGAREMDRVIAQQLKPLLMREILFGSLKDGGNVNIGLLDDFTIGLLPSSEESSNSK
;
A
#
# COMPACT_ATOMS: atom_id res chain seq x y z
N MET A 1 20.83 38.51 -2.43
CA MET A 1 20.98 37.47 -1.38
C MET A 1 19.99 37.83 -0.29
N ALA A 2 19.17 36.90 0.20
CA ALA A 2 18.29 37.17 1.33
C ALA A 2 19.19 37.49 2.54
N GLU A 3 18.89 38.53 3.30
CA GLU A 3 19.58 38.83 4.55
C GLU A 3 19.38 37.66 5.51
N ILE A 4 20.45 36.88 5.74
CA ILE A 4 20.45 35.82 6.73
C ILE A 4 20.50 36.51 8.10
N ARG A 5 19.47 36.28 8.93
CA ARG A 5 19.41 36.80 10.29
C ARG A 5 20.47 36.10 11.15
N GLN A 6 21.08 36.79 12.08
CA GLN A 6 22.02 36.24 13.06
C GLN A 6 21.29 36.08 14.40
N THR A 7 21.66 35.07 15.17
CA THR A 7 21.23 34.98 16.57
C THR A 7 21.92 36.05 17.42
N GLU A 8 21.32 36.46 18.53
CA GLU A 8 21.92 37.45 19.42
C GLU A 8 23.29 37.00 19.96
N ARG A 9 23.46 35.69 20.23
CA ARG A 9 24.75 35.16 20.68
C ARG A 9 25.81 35.13 19.56
N ALA A 10 25.45 34.82 18.33
CA ALA A 10 26.39 34.90 17.21
C ALA A 10 26.83 36.34 16.95
N ALA A 11 25.89 37.29 17.00
CA ALA A 11 26.19 38.72 16.88
C ALA A 11 27.12 39.20 18.02
N ARG A 12 26.89 38.74 19.26
CA ARG A 12 27.74 39.04 20.42
C ARG A 12 29.17 38.50 20.25
N ILE A 13 29.31 37.27 19.79
CA ILE A 13 30.63 36.67 19.56
C ILE A 13 31.41 37.42 18.47
N LEU A 14 30.75 37.78 17.39
CA LEU A 14 31.35 38.57 16.31
C LEU A 14 31.79 39.93 16.86
N HIS A 15 30.96 40.58 17.68
CA HIS A 15 31.34 41.88 18.30
C HIS A 15 32.55 41.75 19.23
N ILE A 16 32.60 40.73 20.07
CA ILE A 16 33.75 40.44 20.95
C ILE A 16 35.04 40.20 20.12
N ALA A 17 34.92 39.51 18.97
CA ALA A 17 36.05 39.31 18.08
C ALA A 17 36.60 40.63 17.54
N TRP A 18 35.74 41.58 17.20
CA TRP A 18 36.10 42.94 16.81
C TRP A 18 36.75 43.72 17.96
N GLU A 19 36.20 43.63 19.19
CA GLU A 19 36.79 44.26 20.39
C GLU A 19 38.22 43.73 20.70
N TYR A 20 38.46 42.43 20.57
CA TYR A 20 39.80 41.91 20.73
C TYR A 20 40.79 42.46 19.72
N CYS A 21 40.43 42.50 18.43
CA CYS A 21 41.23 43.05 17.37
C CYS A 21 41.54 44.53 17.60
N GLN A 22 40.54 45.34 18.02
CA GLN A 22 40.72 46.74 18.34
C GLN A 22 41.62 46.98 19.55
N LYS A 23 41.46 46.15 20.60
CA LYS A 23 42.24 46.24 21.83
C LYS A 23 43.73 45.94 21.59
N ASP A 24 44.02 44.93 20.79
CA ASP A 24 45.38 44.50 20.48
C ASP A 24 45.97 45.27 19.27
N ARG A 25 45.19 46.20 18.73
CA ARG A 25 45.54 47.08 17.57
C ARG A 25 45.96 46.29 16.32
N ASN A 26 45.32 45.15 16.06
CA ASN A 26 45.54 44.42 14.84
C ASN A 26 44.73 45.05 13.67
N GLU A 27 45.32 45.07 12.46
CA GLU A 27 44.68 45.69 11.28
C GLU A 27 43.45 44.94 10.85
N PHE A 28 43.48 43.60 10.96
CA PHE A 28 42.41 42.74 10.46
C PHE A 28 41.86 41.82 11.55
N VAL A 29 40.54 41.67 11.57
CA VAL A 29 39.85 40.63 12.37
C VAL A 29 39.98 39.30 11.66
N THR A 30 40.59 38.31 12.31
CA THR A 30 40.91 37.02 11.76
C THR A 30 40.09 35.89 12.38
N PRO A 31 40.04 34.64 11.80
CA PRO A 31 39.40 33.49 12.43
C PRO A 31 39.87 33.17 13.84
N GLU A 32 41.13 33.53 14.18
CA GLU A 32 41.70 33.35 15.51
C GLU A 32 41.02 34.27 16.53
N HIS A 33 40.73 35.52 16.17
CA HIS A 33 39.93 36.43 17.01
C HIS A 33 38.53 35.88 17.25
N LEU A 34 37.90 35.27 16.20
CA LEU A 34 36.58 34.68 16.29
C LEU A 34 36.60 33.44 17.23
N LEU A 35 37.58 32.54 17.08
CA LEU A 35 37.71 31.39 17.96
C LEU A 35 37.96 31.78 19.39
N LEU A 36 38.79 32.81 19.63
CA LEU A 36 39.05 33.35 20.98
C LEU A 36 37.76 34.00 21.57
N ALA A 37 36.96 34.64 20.77
CA ALA A 37 35.65 35.20 21.21
C ALA A 37 34.68 34.05 21.61
N MET A 38 34.68 32.97 20.89
CA MET A 38 33.85 31.78 21.20
C MET A 38 34.24 31.14 22.57
N MET A 39 35.49 31.31 23.04
CA MET A 39 35.90 30.89 24.38
C MET A 39 35.20 31.68 25.50
N ARG A 40 34.36 32.70 25.19
CA ARG A 40 33.54 33.42 26.17
C ARG A 40 32.14 32.85 26.28
N ASP A 41 31.75 31.97 25.37
CA ASP A 41 30.45 31.34 25.40
C ASP A 41 30.48 30.06 26.27
N GLU A 42 29.57 29.97 27.22
CA GLU A 42 29.56 28.91 28.23
C GLU A 42 29.27 27.54 27.59
N VAL A 43 28.35 27.47 26.62
CA VAL A 43 28.00 26.23 25.93
C VAL A 43 29.19 25.73 25.09
N PHE A 44 29.81 26.63 24.33
CA PHE A 44 30.98 26.29 23.54
C PHE A 44 32.15 25.77 24.41
N VAL A 45 32.47 26.45 25.51
CA VAL A 45 33.55 26.06 26.42
C VAL A 45 33.24 24.76 27.12
N HIS A 46 32.00 24.55 27.57
CA HIS A 46 31.58 23.31 28.21
C HIS A 46 31.73 22.14 27.25
N THR A 47 31.16 22.25 26.01
CA THR A 47 31.29 21.19 25.02
C THR A 47 32.73 20.93 24.62
N LEU A 48 33.56 21.98 24.46
CA LEU A 48 34.97 21.82 24.12
C LEU A 48 35.77 21.14 25.24
N SER A 49 35.37 21.32 26.51
CA SER A 49 36.05 20.73 27.68
C SER A 49 36.00 19.20 27.72
N ASP A 50 35.02 18.58 27.04
CA ASP A 50 34.88 17.12 26.90
C ASP A 50 35.96 16.52 25.97
N PHE A 51 36.53 17.33 25.08
CA PHE A 51 37.52 16.91 24.09
C PHE A 51 38.94 17.38 24.40
N CYS A 52 39.11 18.60 24.87
CA CYS A 52 40.43 19.16 25.18
C CYS A 52 40.35 20.11 26.35
N ARG A 53 41.52 20.74 26.71
CA ARG A 53 41.56 21.79 27.70
C ARG A 53 41.42 23.17 27.03
N PRO A 54 40.27 23.85 27.17
CA PRO A 54 40.00 25.15 26.54
C PRO A 54 41.05 26.21 26.95
N ASP A 55 41.46 26.24 28.23
CA ASP A 55 42.47 27.18 28.73
C ASP A 55 43.80 27.09 27.97
N LYS A 56 44.25 25.88 27.68
CA LYS A 56 45.51 25.68 26.94
C LYS A 56 45.36 26.09 25.47
N MET A 57 44.21 25.88 24.89
CA MET A 57 43.94 26.30 23.52
C MET A 57 43.88 27.84 23.43
N ALA A 58 43.23 28.50 24.38
CA ALA A 58 43.20 29.94 24.48
C ALA A 58 44.61 30.53 24.66
N ASP A 59 45.46 29.93 25.54
CA ASP A 59 46.84 30.34 25.68
C ASP A 59 47.69 30.24 24.42
N ARG A 60 47.44 29.20 23.61
CA ARG A 60 48.11 29.03 22.31
C ARG A 60 47.61 30.07 21.29
N LEU A 61 46.32 30.37 21.27
CA LEU A 61 45.74 31.43 20.45
C LEU A 61 46.31 32.78 20.79
N PHE A 62 46.39 33.15 22.11
CA PHE A 62 46.96 34.41 22.53
C PHE A 62 48.42 34.56 22.13
N ARG A 63 49.24 33.48 22.18
CA ARG A 63 50.63 33.58 21.72
C ARG A 63 50.73 33.83 20.22
N GLN A 64 49.92 33.18 19.44
CA GLN A 64 49.92 33.32 18.00
C GLN A 64 49.42 34.73 17.58
N MET A 65 48.40 35.25 18.26
CA MET A 65 47.89 36.60 17.96
C MET A 65 48.88 37.71 18.29
N ARG A 66 49.80 37.50 19.21
CA ARG A 66 50.88 38.51 19.48
C ARG A 66 51.92 38.60 18.35
N GLU A 67 51.94 37.65 17.43
CA GLU A 67 52.81 37.66 16.26
C GLU A 67 52.18 38.35 15.05
N VAL A 68 50.88 38.72 15.16
CA VAL A 68 50.14 39.43 14.08
C VAL A 68 50.57 40.90 14.07
N GLU A 69 50.73 41.48 12.86
CA GLU A 69 51.13 42.87 12.67
C GLU A 69 50.12 43.83 13.36
N THR A 70 50.72 44.79 14.11
CA THR A 70 49.92 45.79 14.86
C THR A 70 50.04 47.16 14.21
N VAL A 71 48.96 47.95 14.26
CA VAL A 71 48.90 49.31 13.74
C VAL A 71 49.55 50.25 14.77
N PRO A 72 50.51 51.14 14.35
CA PRO A 72 51.15 52.10 15.29
C PRO A 72 50.16 52.99 16.02
N GLU A 73 50.48 53.37 17.28
CA GLU A 73 49.57 54.17 18.13
C GLU A 73 49.20 55.54 17.54
N GLU A 74 50.03 56.06 16.63
CA GLU A 74 49.85 57.37 15.99
C GLU A 74 48.78 57.37 14.87
N LYS A 75 48.30 56.23 14.41
CA LYS A 75 47.31 56.08 13.35
C LYS A 75 45.93 55.79 13.92
N ASP A 76 44.95 56.59 13.51
CA ASP A 76 43.54 56.30 13.71
C ASP A 76 43.11 55.22 12.69
N TYR A 77 42.52 54.15 13.15
CA TYR A 77 42.08 53.03 12.28
C TYR A 77 40.85 52.35 12.81
N GLU A 78 40.04 51.80 11.94
CA GLU A 78 38.98 50.84 12.26
C GLU A 78 39.39 49.44 11.75
N PRO A 79 39.27 48.38 12.58
CA PRO A 79 39.57 47.03 12.11
C PRO A 79 38.70 46.60 10.93
N GLU A 80 39.30 45.93 9.95
CA GLU A 80 38.56 45.37 8.83
C GLU A 80 38.53 43.83 8.93
N ALA A 81 37.51 43.20 8.35
CA ALA A 81 37.46 41.73 8.29
C ALA A 81 38.56 41.22 7.33
N SER A 82 39.36 40.27 7.77
CA SER A 82 40.31 39.56 6.89
C SER A 82 39.59 38.77 5.83
N ALA A 83 40.27 38.52 4.69
CA ALA A 83 39.72 37.67 3.63
C ALA A 83 39.34 36.26 4.17
N GLN A 84 40.15 35.71 5.05
CA GLN A 84 39.92 34.41 5.70
C GLN A 84 38.67 34.46 6.60
N LEU A 85 38.43 35.51 7.37
CA LEU A 85 37.20 35.64 8.15
C LEU A 85 35.97 35.77 7.24
N GLY A 86 36.11 36.46 6.11
CA GLY A 86 35.08 36.55 5.09
C GLY A 86 34.69 35.19 4.52
N GLU A 87 35.66 34.31 4.27
CA GLU A 87 35.45 32.94 3.83
C GLU A 87 34.73 32.10 4.88
N VAL A 88 35.14 32.17 6.14
CA VAL A 88 34.47 31.50 7.28
C VAL A 88 32.99 31.90 7.36
N ILE A 89 32.69 33.20 7.30
CA ILE A 89 31.32 33.70 7.38
C ILE A 89 30.50 33.29 6.16
N ASN A 90 31.08 33.36 4.95
CA ASN A 90 30.40 32.93 3.74
C ASN A 90 30.06 31.44 3.76
N TYR A 91 30.99 30.60 4.21
CA TYR A 91 30.75 29.18 4.35
C TYR A 91 29.68 28.89 5.42
N ALA A 92 29.74 29.55 6.57
CA ALA A 92 28.74 29.45 7.63
C ALA A 92 27.33 29.85 7.09
N CYS A 93 27.23 30.91 6.30
CA CYS A 93 25.98 31.31 5.66
C CYS A 93 25.46 30.25 4.66
N GLN A 94 26.36 29.60 3.90
CA GLN A 94 25.97 28.49 3.02
C GLN A 94 25.44 27.30 3.82
N GLN A 95 26.01 26.99 4.98
CA GLN A 95 25.54 25.91 5.84
C GLN A 95 24.15 26.23 6.41
N VAL A 96 23.84 27.47 6.77
CA VAL A 96 22.48 27.89 7.18
C VAL A 96 21.46 27.60 6.08
N VAL A 97 21.79 27.93 4.82
CA VAL A 97 20.89 27.64 3.68
C VAL A 97 20.74 26.15 3.43
N ASN A 98 21.82 25.38 3.52
CA ASN A 98 21.82 23.92 3.28
C ASN A 98 21.07 23.16 4.38
N SER A 99 21.17 23.59 5.63
CA SER A 99 20.49 22.98 6.78
C SER A 99 19.05 23.45 6.99
N SER A 100 18.55 24.38 6.15
CA SER A 100 17.24 25.04 6.32
C SER A 100 17.08 25.72 7.68
N ALA A 101 18.18 26.11 8.32
CA ALA A 101 18.17 26.85 9.57
C ALA A 101 17.65 28.28 9.34
N LYS A 102 17.00 28.86 10.36
CA LYS A 102 16.38 30.20 10.26
C LYS A 102 17.38 31.34 10.44
N SER A 103 18.51 31.08 11.09
CA SER A 103 19.51 32.11 11.48
C SER A 103 20.92 31.50 11.56
N LEU A 104 21.92 32.37 11.41
CA LEU A 104 23.33 32.07 11.61
C LEU A 104 23.62 32.00 13.12
N ASP A 105 24.28 30.90 13.55
CA ASP A 105 24.62 30.69 14.93
C ASP A 105 26.03 30.11 15.09
N ILE A 106 26.52 30.00 16.34
CA ILE A 106 27.90 29.59 16.69
C ILE A 106 28.29 28.25 16.05
N PRO A 107 27.47 27.18 16.03
CA PRO A 107 27.82 25.95 15.33
C PRO A 107 28.16 26.15 13.85
N HIS A 108 27.43 27.03 13.16
CA HIS A 108 27.70 27.34 11.74
C HIS A 108 29.04 28.06 11.56
N LEU A 109 29.39 28.98 12.49
CA LEU A 109 30.67 29.66 12.51
C LEU A 109 31.83 28.68 12.77
N VAL A 110 31.64 27.72 13.66
CA VAL A 110 32.61 26.64 13.93
C VAL A 110 32.82 25.76 12.69
N MET A 111 31.74 25.41 11.98
CA MET A 111 31.87 24.70 10.70
C MET A 111 32.68 25.50 9.68
N GLY A 112 32.48 26.83 9.64
CA GLY A 112 33.27 27.71 8.79
C GLY A 112 34.76 27.72 9.16
N ILE A 113 35.11 27.77 10.44
CA ILE A 113 36.51 27.69 10.90
C ILE A 113 37.13 26.33 10.54
N LEU A 114 36.41 25.24 10.75
CA LEU A 114 36.91 23.88 10.45
C LEU A 114 37.09 23.64 8.93
N HIS A 115 36.35 24.38 8.11
CA HIS A 115 36.49 24.29 6.65
C HIS A 115 37.74 25.01 6.13
N LEU A 116 38.23 26.02 6.82
CA LEU A 116 39.38 26.84 6.42
C LEU A 116 40.70 26.20 6.89
N GLU A 117 41.21 25.21 6.16
CA GLU A 117 42.40 24.43 6.57
C GLU A 117 43.68 25.24 6.75
N GLU A 118 43.79 26.39 6.13
CA GLU A 118 44.98 27.26 6.19
C GLU A 118 45.00 28.21 7.40
N SER A 119 43.99 28.18 8.29
CA SER A 119 43.95 29.04 9.48
C SER A 119 44.50 28.33 10.73
N TRP A 120 45.18 29.11 11.60
CA TRP A 120 45.60 28.62 12.92
C TRP A 120 44.40 28.23 13.81
N ALA A 121 43.26 28.92 13.65
CA ALA A 121 42.03 28.58 14.33
C ALA A 121 41.58 27.16 13.99
N CYS A 122 41.56 26.79 12.70
CA CYS A 122 41.25 25.43 12.24
C CYS A 122 42.23 24.41 12.78
N TYR A 123 43.52 24.69 12.66
CA TYR A 123 44.59 23.80 13.16
C TYR A 123 44.44 23.50 14.66
N LEU A 124 44.25 24.54 15.50
CA LEU A 124 44.11 24.36 16.93
C LEU A 124 42.83 23.63 17.35
N LEU A 125 41.72 23.84 16.62
CA LEU A 125 40.49 23.09 16.83
C LEU A 125 40.69 21.61 16.46
N LYS A 126 41.21 21.31 15.27
CA LYS A 126 41.50 19.92 14.86
C LYS A 126 42.48 19.20 15.79
N ASP A 127 43.56 19.88 16.20
CA ASP A 127 44.53 19.33 17.17
C ASP A 127 43.87 19.00 18.53
N GLY A 128 42.94 19.87 18.96
CA GLY A 128 42.19 19.66 20.21
C GLY A 128 41.15 18.57 20.15
N LEU A 129 40.52 18.40 19.00
CA LEU A 129 39.42 17.46 18.77
C LEU A 129 39.91 16.03 18.42
N ALA A 130 41.18 15.86 18.05
CA ALA A 130 41.81 14.55 17.77
C ALA A 130 40.94 13.65 16.83
N ASP A 131 40.60 14.15 15.63
CA ASP A 131 39.75 13.49 14.63
C ASP A 131 38.29 13.24 15.05
N GLN A 132 37.76 13.89 16.10
CA GLN A 132 36.39 13.77 16.58
C GLN A 132 35.53 15.00 16.24
N GLU A 133 35.82 15.67 15.13
CA GLU A 133 35.14 16.92 14.69
C GLU A 133 33.62 16.76 14.56
N SER A 134 33.18 15.65 13.94
CA SER A 134 31.77 15.37 13.76
C SER A 134 31.03 15.15 15.09
N HIS A 135 31.67 14.53 16.06
CA HIS A 135 31.10 14.31 17.37
C HIS A 135 30.98 15.60 18.17
N PHE A 136 32.04 16.42 18.12
CA PHE A 136 32.03 17.76 18.73
C PHE A 136 30.94 18.65 18.16
N LEU A 137 30.81 18.72 16.83
CA LEU A 137 29.76 19.52 16.18
C LEU A 137 28.37 19.08 16.57
N SER A 138 28.14 17.76 16.66
CA SER A 138 26.86 17.21 17.08
C SER A 138 26.51 17.58 18.52
N GLN A 139 27.46 17.46 19.45
CA GLN A 139 27.27 17.89 20.85
C GLN A 139 27.04 19.39 20.95
N LEU A 140 27.77 20.17 20.17
CA LEU A 140 27.64 21.62 20.15
C LEU A 140 26.26 22.09 19.67
N ILE A 141 25.76 21.48 18.58
CA ILE A 141 24.40 21.76 18.08
C ILE A 141 23.37 21.41 19.14
N SER A 142 23.45 20.22 19.73
CA SER A 142 22.54 19.77 20.79
C SER A 142 22.60 20.69 22.03
N GLY A 143 23.77 21.20 22.36
CA GLY A 143 23.94 22.14 23.48
C GLY A 143 23.21 23.47 23.24
N TYR A 144 23.29 24.02 22.04
CA TYR A 144 22.60 25.25 21.70
C TYR A 144 21.10 25.09 21.49
N ASP A 145 20.64 23.95 20.94
CA ASP A 145 19.22 23.65 20.85
C ASP A 145 18.57 23.52 22.24
N PHE A 146 19.32 23.03 23.21
CA PHE A 146 18.87 22.95 24.60
C PHE A 146 18.83 24.34 25.27
N ASP A 147 19.81 25.22 25.01
CA ASP A 147 19.89 26.58 25.54
C ASP A 147 18.77 27.48 24.95
N ASP A 148 18.49 27.36 23.66
CA ASP A 148 17.36 28.06 23.01
C ASP A 148 16.00 27.62 23.59
N GLN A 149 15.87 26.39 24.04
CA GLN A 149 14.69 25.91 24.74
C GLN A 149 14.57 26.52 26.15
N LEU A 150 15.69 26.75 26.84
CA LEU A 150 15.71 27.39 28.14
C LEU A 150 15.42 28.90 28.07
N GLU A 151 15.92 29.62 27.05
CA GLU A 151 15.66 31.05 26.87
C GLU A 151 14.20 31.31 26.42
N ALA A 152 13.57 30.42 25.65
CA ALA A 152 12.17 30.51 25.30
C ALA A 152 11.22 30.30 26.50
N ASP A 153 11.71 29.70 27.58
CA ASP A 153 10.94 29.37 28.79
C ASP A 153 11.09 30.41 29.93
N THR A 154 11.82 31.53 29.75
CA THR A 154 11.92 32.58 30.75
C THR A 154 10.67 33.48 30.86
N ASP A 155 9.62 33.24 30.04
CA ASP A 155 8.27 33.67 30.33
C ASP A 155 7.55 32.62 31.20
N GLU A 156 7.60 32.84 32.51
CA GLU A 156 6.87 32.17 33.59
C GLU A 156 6.03 30.95 33.21
N ARG A 157 6.59 29.70 33.21
CA ARG A 157 5.93 28.43 33.61
C ARG A 157 6.94 27.25 33.61
N LYS A 158 7.09 26.67 34.78
CA LYS A 158 7.64 25.33 35.18
C LYS A 158 8.30 24.41 34.13
N PRO A 159 9.38 23.68 34.47
CA PRO A 159 10.11 22.73 33.60
C PRO A 159 9.31 21.49 33.15
N ASP A 160 8.00 21.46 33.45
CA ASP A 160 7.09 20.35 33.17
C ASP A 160 6.53 20.30 31.73
N ALA A 161 6.90 21.21 30.83
CA ALA A 161 6.20 21.38 29.57
C ALA A 161 6.83 20.74 28.34
N ALA A 162 8.13 20.47 28.33
CA ALA A 162 8.84 20.02 27.12
C ALA A 162 8.39 18.62 26.63
N TRP A 163 8.20 17.66 27.52
CA TRP A 163 7.75 16.33 27.18
C TRP A 163 6.31 16.27 26.67
N LYS A 164 5.45 17.22 27.10
CA LYS A 164 4.05 17.30 26.65
C LYS A 164 3.91 17.61 25.17
N LYS A 165 4.93 18.20 24.55
CA LYS A 165 4.95 18.45 23.10
C LYS A 165 5.21 17.17 22.29
N LEU A 166 5.73 16.14 22.92
CA LEU A 166 6.08 14.84 22.28
C LEU A 166 5.02 13.77 22.47
N VAL A 167 3.95 14.06 23.21
CA VAL A 167 2.85 13.14 23.49
C VAL A 167 1.53 13.87 23.34
N THR A 168 0.48 13.12 23.04
CA THR A 168 -0.89 13.65 22.99
C THR A 168 -1.67 13.20 24.22
N CYS A 169 -2.16 14.13 25.02
CA CYS A 169 -3.06 13.82 26.12
C CYS A 169 -4.44 13.46 25.57
N MET A 170 -4.82 12.19 25.63
CA MET A 170 -6.08 11.72 25.08
C MET A 170 -7.29 12.21 25.88
N ASN A 171 -7.13 12.49 27.17
CA ASN A 171 -8.20 13.01 28.03
C ASN A 171 -8.70 14.41 27.57
N ASP A 172 -7.85 15.21 26.94
CA ASP A 172 -8.23 16.53 26.46
C ASP A 172 -9.05 16.49 25.14
N LEU A 173 -8.96 15.38 24.40
CA LEU A 173 -9.52 15.22 23.06
C LEU A 173 -10.70 14.24 22.98
N TYR A 174 -11.06 13.55 24.06
CA TYR A 174 -12.04 12.44 24.02
C TYR A 174 -13.44 12.83 23.53
N GLN A 175 -13.85 14.09 23.75
CA GLN A 175 -15.17 14.59 23.33
C GLN A 175 -15.30 14.68 21.80
N GLN A 176 -14.19 14.90 21.10
CA GLN A 176 -14.15 15.02 19.64
C GLN A 176 -14.14 13.63 18.95
N GLN A 177 -13.84 12.59 19.70
CA GLN A 177 -13.70 11.24 19.16
C GLN A 177 -15.02 10.48 19.14
N ASN A 178 -15.13 9.52 18.22
CA ASN A 178 -16.27 8.65 18.11
C ASN A 178 -16.46 7.82 19.39
N PRO A 179 -17.72 7.60 19.84
CA PRO A 179 -17.97 6.72 20.99
C PRO A 179 -17.56 5.29 20.66
N LEU A 180 -17.07 4.58 21.66
CA LEU A 180 -16.86 3.14 21.55
C LEU A 180 -18.23 2.43 21.56
N ILE A 181 -18.46 1.55 20.62
CA ILE A 181 -19.70 0.81 20.43
C ILE A 181 -19.38 -0.67 20.28
N GLY A 182 -20.10 -1.53 21.03
CA GLY A 182 -20.06 -2.98 20.83
C GLY A 182 -18.75 -3.69 21.23
N ARG A 183 -17.96 -3.10 22.13
CA ARG A 183 -16.68 -3.65 22.61
C ARG A 183 -16.59 -3.66 24.15
N GLU A 184 -17.70 -3.85 24.81
CA GLU A 184 -17.79 -3.74 26.27
C GLU A 184 -16.96 -4.83 26.97
N GLN A 185 -16.90 -6.03 26.41
CA GLN A 185 -16.15 -7.15 26.97
C GLN A 185 -14.63 -6.92 26.92
N GLU A 186 -14.13 -6.49 25.77
CA GLU A 186 -12.71 -6.16 25.57
C GLU A 186 -12.30 -4.95 26.40
N LEU A 187 -13.18 -3.96 26.53
CA LEU A 187 -12.96 -2.78 27.38
C LEU A 187 -12.89 -3.17 28.85
N GLN A 188 -13.83 -3.96 29.34
CA GLN A 188 -13.81 -4.48 30.72
C GLN A 188 -12.55 -5.32 30.96
N ARG A 189 -12.15 -6.14 29.98
CA ARG A 189 -10.93 -6.92 30.09
C ARG A 189 -9.68 -6.04 30.16
N THR A 190 -9.63 -4.96 29.38
CA THR A 190 -8.57 -3.96 29.44
C THR A 190 -8.49 -3.31 30.81
N ILE A 191 -9.63 -2.88 31.37
CA ILE A 191 -9.71 -2.32 32.71
C ILE A 191 -9.24 -3.33 33.78
N GLN A 192 -9.69 -4.58 33.68
CA GLN A 192 -9.25 -5.64 34.60
C GLN A 192 -7.74 -5.86 34.56
N VAL A 193 -7.14 -5.88 33.37
CA VAL A 193 -5.69 -6.04 33.22
C VAL A 193 -4.96 -4.85 33.84
N LEU A 194 -5.39 -3.62 33.55
CA LEU A 194 -4.79 -2.41 34.14
C LEU A 194 -4.88 -2.38 35.67
N CYS A 195 -5.88 -3.00 36.28
CA CYS A 195 -6.03 -3.09 37.73
C CYS A 195 -5.26 -4.24 38.39
N ARG A 196 -4.55 -5.09 37.62
CA ARG A 196 -3.76 -6.21 38.16
C ARG A 196 -2.51 -5.71 38.87
N ARG A 197 -1.99 -6.54 39.78
CA ARG A 197 -0.70 -6.31 40.41
C ARG A 197 0.46 -6.59 39.45
N ASP A 198 0.44 -7.73 38.80
CA ASP A 198 1.46 -8.18 37.86
C ASP A 198 0.85 -8.32 36.44
N LYS A 199 1.64 -8.12 35.40
CA LYS A 199 1.19 -8.11 33.99
C LYS A 199 0.01 -7.17 33.79
N ASN A 200 0.16 -5.96 34.28
CA ASN A 200 -0.87 -4.92 34.28
C ASN A 200 -0.87 -4.04 33.01
N ASN A 201 -0.13 -4.45 31.99
CA ASN A 201 -0.07 -3.75 30.70
C ASN A 201 -0.84 -4.56 29.65
N PRO A 202 -2.01 -4.13 29.19
CA PRO A 202 -2.72 -4.78 28.10
C PRO A 202 -2.03 -4.57 26.75
N LEU A 203 -2.04 -5.61 25.93
CA LEU A 203 -1.63 -5.58 24.53
C LEU A 203 -2.81 -5.94 23.66
N HIS A 204 -3.34 -4.99 22.92
CA HIS A 204 -4.44 -5.19 21.99
C HIS A 204 -3.89 -5.78 20.68
N VAL A 205 -4.25 -7.01 20.38
CA VAL A 205 -3.82 -7.71 19.16
C VAL A 205 -5.03 -7.93 18.27
N GLY A 206 -4.97 -7.46 17.04
CA GLY A 206 -6.05 -7.59 16.07
C GLY A 206 -5.68 -6.98 14.73
N GLU A 207 -6.46 -7.29 13.71
CA GLU A 207 -6.22 -6.79 12.36
C GLU A 207 -6.35 -5.26 12.28
N PRO A 208 -5.80 -4.59 11.24
CA PRO A 208 -6.01 -3.16 11.03
C PRO A 208 -7.49 -2.82 10.89
N GLY A 209 -7.95 -1.70 11.44
CA GLY A 209 -9.33 -1.23 11.28
C GLY A 209 -10.39 -1.90 12.15
N VAL A 210 -10.03 -2.88 13.03
CA VAL A 210 -11.01 -3.55 13.92
C VAL A 210 -11.39 -2.72 15.17
N GLY A 211 -10.82 -1.52 15.33
CA GLY A 211 -11.18 -0.61 16.42
C GLY A 211 -10.27 -0.67 17.66
N LYS A 212 -9.00 -1.07 17.54
CA LYS A 212 -8.04 -1.10 18.67
C LYS A 212 -7.86 0.28 19.33
N THR A 213 -7.70 1.33 18.56
CA THR A 213 -7.54 2.71 19.05
C THR A 213 -8.85 3.25 19.63
N ALA A 214 -10.00 2.89 19.04
CA ALA A 214 -11.31 3.23 19.56
C ALA A 214 -11.55 2.65 20.97
N LEU A 215 -11.02 1.45 21.25
CA LEU A 215 -11.09 0.83 22.59
C LEU A 215 -10.36 1.67 23.63
N VAL A 216 -9.22 2.28 23.29
CA VAL A 216 -8.47 3.18 24.19
C VAL A 216 -9.26 4.49 24.41
N TRP A 217 -9.86 5.05 23.36
CA TRP A 217 -10.74 6.21 23.50
C TRP A 217 -11.96 5.93 24.40
N GLY A 218 -12.52 4.70 24.29
CA GLY A 218 -13.58 4.25 25.19
C GLY A 218 -13.14 4.19 26.65
N LEU A 219 -11.91 3.71 26.91
CA LEU A 219 -11.31 3.73 28.24
C LEU A 219 -11.14 5.16 28.78
N VAL A 220 -10.60 6.06 27.97
CA VAL A 220 -10.43 7.47 28.35
C VAL A 220 -11.78 8.11 28.74
N ARG A 221 -12.81 7.85 27.94
CA ARG A 221 -14.17 8.33 28.23
C ARG A 221 -14.68 7.83 29.60
N LEU A 222 -14.51 6.53 29.87
CA LEU A 222 -14.94 5.97 31.17
C LEU A 222 -14.13 6.55 32.34
N ILE A 223 -12.86 6.87 32.17
CA ILE A 223 -12.03 7.54 33.19
C ILE A 223 -12.59 8.94 33.46
N GLU A 224 -12.86 9.73 32.44
CA GLU A 224 -13.40 11.09 32.57
C GLU A 224 -14.83 11.12 33.15
N GLU A 225 -15.65 10.11 32.81
CA GLU A 225 -16.99 9.93 33.37
C GLU A 225 -16.98 9.35 34.81
N GLY A 226 -15.80 8.99 35.34
CA GLY A 226 -15.69 8.35 36.69
C GLY A 226 -16.29 6.95 36.79
N LYS A 227 -16.47 6.27 35.64
CA LYS A 227 -17.06 4.90 35.57
C LYS A 227 -15.99 3.80 35.57
N VAL A 228 -14.88 4.02 36.22
CA VAL A 228 -13.77 3.09 36.35
C VAL A 228 -13.50 2.77 37.82
N PRO A 229 -12.81 1.64 38.14
CA PRO A 229 -12.35 1.37 39.49
C PRO A 229 -11.48 2.50 40.07
N GLU A 230 -11.48 2.68 41.38
CA GLU A 230 -10.73 3.71 42.09
C GLU A 230 -9.25 3.82 41.65
N ARG A 231 -8.63 2.68 41.32
CA ARG A 231 -7.24 2.60 40.84
C ARG A 231 -6.98 3.25 39.49
N LEU A 232 -8.02 3.62 38.76
CA LEU A 232 -7.93 4.28 37.44
C LEU A 232 -8.62 5.64 37.44
N MET A 233 -9.22 6.07 38.56
CA MET A 233 -9.85 7.37 38.65
C MET A 233 -8.81 8.48 38.54
N GLY A 234 -9.07 9.44 37.67
CA GLY A 234 -8.20 10.60 37.43
C GLY A 234 -6.86 10.30 36.74
N CYS A 235 -6.66 9.03 36.27
CA CYS A 235 -5.50 8.72 35.45
C CYS A 235 -5.56 9.47 34.12
N LYS A 236 -4.41 9.96 33.65
CA LYS A 236 -4.26 10.48 32.30
C LYS A 236 -3.72 9.43 31.35
N VAL A 237 -4.20 9.45 30.11
CA VAL A 237 -3.74 8.57 29.05
C VAL A 237 -2.99 9.42 28.01
N TYR A 238 -1.71 9.11 27.83
CA TYR A 238 -0.82 9.82 26.90
C TYR A 238 -0.54 8.91 25.71
N GLN A 239 -0.91 9.36 24.53
CA GLN A 239 -0.56 8.67 23.29
C GLN A 239 0.85 9.06 22.87
N LEU A 240 1.70 8.05 22.67
CA LEU A 240 3.05 8.18 22.16
C LEU A 240 3.05 8.00 20.65
N ASP A 241 3.43 9.06 19.92
CA ASP A 241 3.58 8.99 18.47
C ASP A 241 5.05 8.71 18.10
N MET A 242 5.27 7.55 17.48
CA MET A 242 6.59 7.13 17.03
C MET A 242 7.16 8.02 15.94
N GLY A 243 6.32 8.60 15.09
CA GLY A 243 6.75 9.55 14.06
C GLY A 243 7.38 10.80 14.66
N THR A 244 6.73 11.38 15.65
CA THR A 244 7.22 12.57 16.38
C THR A 244 8.49 12.26 17.18
N LEU A 245 8.59 11.05 17.75
CA LEU A 245 9.79 10.63 18.49
C LEU A 245 11.02 10.47 17.60
N LEU A 246 10.85 9.97 16.39
CA LEU A 246 11.92 9.74 15.43
C LEU A 246 12.27 11.00 14.61
N ALA A 247 11.34 11.94 14.48
CA ALA A 247 11.56 13.15 13.72
C ALA A 247 12.72 13.96 14.28
N GLY A 248 13.76 14.19 13.46
CA GLY A 248 14.95 14.96 13.83
C GLY A 248 15.96 14.25 14.74
N THR A 249 15.78 12.96 15.07
CA THR A 249 16.79 12.17 15.77
C THR A 249 17.77 11.58 14.76
N GLN A 250 19.01 11.99 14.77
CA GLN A 250 20.07 11.39 13.94
C GLN A 250 20.86 10.32 14.71
N TYR A 251 20.84 10.35 16.03
CA TYR A 251 21.60 9.45 16.89
C TYR A 251 20.71 8.71 17.88
N ARG A 252 21.15 7.52 18.24
CA ARG A 252 20.47 6.66 19.22
C ARG A 252 20.25 7.37 20.57
N GLY A 253 21.22 8.17 21.01
CA GLY A 253 21.15 8.89 22.27
C GLY A 253 20.01 9.90 22.36
N ASP A 254 19.68 10.57 21.27
CA ASP A 254 18.60 11.58 21.24
C ASP A 254 17.24 10.93 21.46
N PHE A 255 17.00 9.80 20.78
CA PHE A 255 15.80 9.01 20.95
C PHE A 255 15.68 8.45 22.37
N GLU A 256 16.80 7.96 22.95
CA GLU A 256 16.88 7.47 24.34
C GLU A 256 16.52 8.57 25.33
N ASN A 257 17.09 9.75 25.17
CA ASN A 257 16.81 10.90 26.03
C ASN A 257 15.34 11.37 25.92
N ARG A 258 14.77 11.39 24.73
CA ARG A 258 13.36 11.75 24.54
C ARG A 258 12.41 10.77 25.24
N ILE A 259 12.62 9.47 25.06
CA ILE A 259 11.81 8.45 25.77
C ILE A 259 11.94 8.62 27.28
N LYS A 260 13.17 8.79 27.78
CA LYS A 260 13.43 8.98 29.22
C LYS A 260 12.70 10.22 29.73
N MET A 261 12.82 11.35 29.04
CA MET A 261 12.15 12.60 29.40
C MET A 261 10.62 12.46 29.45
N ILE A 262 10.04 11.76 28.47
CA ILE A 262 8.59 11.50 28.45
C ILE A 262 8.20 10.61 29.64
N MET A 263 8.89 9.51 29.87
CA MET A 263 8.54 8.57 30.93
C MET A 263 8.70 9.20 32.31
N ASP A 264 9.76 9.95 32.53
CA ASP A 264 9.98 10.67 33.79
C ASP A 264 8.91 11.78 33.98
N GLY A 265 8.54 12.50 32.92
CA GLY A 265 7.46 13.49 32.93
C GLY A 265 6.09 12.90 33.24
N VAL A 266 5.72 11.78 32.58
CA VAL A 266 4.46 11.05 32.82
C VAL A 266 4.41 10.48 34.24
N ALA A 267 5.55 9.99 34.75
CA ALA A 267 5.64 9.46 36.11
C ALA A 267 5.54 10.58 37.18
N ALA A 268 6.04 11.77 36.88
CA ALA A 268 5.99 12.92 37.79
C ALA A 268 4.62 13.59 37.84
N GLU A 269 3.86 13.54 36.73
CA GLU A 269 2.52 14.16 36.63
C GLU A 269 1.46 13.21 37.22
N GLN A 270 1.36 13.19 38.55
CA GLN A 270 0.34 12.40 39.25
C GLN A 270 -0.81 13.27 39.74
N PRO A 271 -2.07 12.86 39.55
CA PRO A 271 -3.24 13.69 39.84
C PRO A 271 -3.48 13.95 41.33
N TYR A 272 -2.96 13.08 42.23
CA TYR A 272 -3.18 13.22 43.67
C TYR A 272 -1.95 12.80 44.49
N PRO A 273 -1.42 13.65 45.40
CA PRO A 273 -0.24 13.34 46.19
C PRO A 273 -0.45 12.28 47.31
N ALA A 274 -1.68 11.95 47.67
CA ALA A 274 -1.98 11.06 48.81
C ALA A 274 -2.01 9.57 48.44
N GLU A 275 -2.45 9.20 47.22
CA GLU A 275 -2.38 7.85 46.65
C GLU A 275 -2.09 7.98 45.17
N PRO A 276 -0.83 7.87 44.74
CA PRO A 276 -0.47 8.07 43.35
C PRO A 276 -1.06 6.98 42.44
N GLN A 277 -1.94 7.40 41.55
CA GLN A 277 -2.50 6.56 40.49
C GLN A 277 -1.56 6.61 39.28
N PRO A 278 -1.09 5.47 38.76
CA PRO A 278 -0.18 5.47 37.63
C PRO A 278 -0.87 5.93 36.37
N ASN A 279 -0.33 6.96 35.71
CA ASN A 279 -0.75 7.37 34.39
C ASN A 279 -0.52 6.27 33.35
N ILE A 280 -1.20 6.36 32.23
CA ILE A 280 -1.20 5.33 31.18
C ILE A 280 -0.52 5.92 29.93
N VAL A 281 0.44 5.18 29.36
CA VAL A 281 1.02 5.48 28.06
C VAL A 281 0.47 4.52 27.03
N TYR A 282 -0.22 5.05 26.02
CA TYR A 282 -0.70 4.30 24.88
C TYR A 282 0.30 4.36 23.72
N ILE A 283 0.69 3.21 23.22
CA ILE A 283 1.63 3.06 22.09
C ILE A 283 0.91 2.31 20.98
N ASP A 284 0.53 3.06 19.95
CA ASP A 284 0.01 2.44 18.73
C ASP A 284 1.16 1.81 17.95
N GLU A 285 0.88 0.69 17.28
CA GLU A 285 1.90 -0.08 16.56
C GLU A 285 3.17 -0.35 17.40
N ILE A 286 3.02 -0.81 18.64
CA ILE A 286 4.12 -1.04 19.59
C ILE A 286 5.22 -1.96 19.03
N HIS A 287 4.95 -2.73 17.99
CA HIS A 287 5.92 -3.56 17.30
C HIS A 287 7.04 -2.73 16.66
N THR A 288 6.79 -1.47 16.32
CA THR A 288 7.80 -0.55 15.78
C THR A 288 8.94 -0.32 16.76
N LEU A 289 8.66 -0.34 18.08
CA LEU A 289 9.67 -0.26 19.14
C LEU A 289 10.47 -1.54 19.30
N VAL A 290 9.90 -2.70 18.96
CA VAL A 290 10.52 -4.01 19.19
C VAL A 290 11.25 -4.49 17.93
N GLY A 291 10.87 -4.02 16.75
CA GLY A 291 11.33 -4.51 15.45
C GLY A 291 12.27 -3.59 14.69
N ALA A 292 12.38 -2.34 15.08
CA ALA A 292 13.22 -1.34 14.38
C ALA A 292 14.71 -1.67 14.34
N GLY A 293 15.12 -2.84 14.86
CA GLY A 293 16.47 -3.25 15.08
C GLY A 293 17.04 -4.39 14.24
N ALA A 294 16.33 -4.93 13.23
CA ALA A 294 16.72 -6.21 12.64
C ALA A 294 17.54 -6.14 11.34
N THR A 295 17.79 -4.98 10.75
CA THR A 295 18.50 -4.86 9.47
C THR A 295 19.53 -3.73 9.48
N GLY A 296 20.71 -3.97 10.08
CA GLY A 296 21.86 -3.07 9.98
C GLY A 296 22.63 -2.92 11.30
N GLU A 297 23.94 -2.70 11.22
CA GLU A 297 24.78 -2.31 12.35
C GLU A 297 24.30 -0.94 12.88
N GLY A 298 23.48 -0.93 13.92
CA GLY A 298 22.94 0.29 14.54
C GLY A 298 21.44 0.29 14.82
N ALA A 299 20.75 -0.80 14.54
CA ALA A 299 19.31 -0.92 14.71
C ALA A 299 18.84 -0.73 16.16
N MET A 300 17.90 0.19 16.38
CA MET A 300 17.41 0.61 17.69
C MET A 300 16.53 -0.46 18.35
N ASP A 301 16.98 -1.12 19.39
CA ASP A 301 16.13 -1.94 20.27
C ASP A 301 15.59 -1.07 21.42
N ALA A 302 14.57 -0.26 21.11
CA ALA A 302 13.89 0.59 22.09
C ALA A 302 13.16 -0.21 23.17
N SER A 303 12.96 -1.52 22.97
CA SER A 303 12.31 -2.40 23.95
C SER A 303 13.08 -2.50 25.26
N ASN A 304 14.43 -2.36 25.20
CA ASN A 304 15.28 -2.39 26.40
C ASN A 304 15.09 -1.15 27.27
N MET A 305 14.73 -0.03 26.69
CA MET A 305 14.55 1.24 27.40
C MET A 305 13.24 1.28 28.18
N LEU A 306 12.19 0.65 27.67
CA LEU A 306 10.90 0.56 28.37
C LEU A 306 10.93 -0.44 29.55
N LYS A 307 11.89 -1.38 29.59
CA LYS A 307 11.94 -2.41 30.64
C LYS A 307 11.97 -1.86 32.05
N PRO A 308 12.77 -0.85 32.40
CA PRO A 308 12.79 -0.29 33.76
C PRO A 308 11.43 0.25 34.18
N TYR A 309 10.73 0.97 33.29
CA TYR A 309 9.41 1.55 33.59
C TYR A 309 8.31 0.50 33.68
N LEU A 310 8.37 -0.54 32.85
CA LEU A 310 7.48 -1.71 32.93
C LEU A 310 7.67 -2.53 34.21
N GLU A 311 8.89 -2.50 34.81
CA GLU A 311 9.20 -3.16 36.09
C GLU A 311 8.84 -2.31 37.30
N ALA A 312 9.06 -1.00 37.22
CA ALA A 312 8.78 -0.09 38.32
C ALA A 312 7.27 0.06 38.62
N GLY A 313 6.42 -0.10 37.60
CA GLY A 313 4.97 -0.03 37.76
C GLY A 313 4.39 1.36 38.02
N ASN A 314 5.22 2.41 37.94
CA ASN A 314 4.82 3.82 38.14
C ASN A 314 4.01 4.34 36.95
N ILE A 315 4.16 3.71 35.80
CA ILE A 315 3.44 3.99 34.55
C ILE A 315 2.84 2.68 34.10
N ARG A 316 1.64 2.73 33.53
CA ARG A 316 1.01 1.61 32.83
C ARG A 316 1.07 1.81 31.35
N PHE A 317 1.15 0.72 30.61
CA PHE A 317 1.25 0.78 29.16
C PHE A 317 0.09 0.04 28.53
N ILE A 318 -0.46 0.63 27.47
CA ILE A 318 -1.37 -0.04 26.54
C ILE A 318 -0.66 -0.09 25.20
N GLY A 319 -0.44 -1.27 24.65
CA GLY A 319 0.10 -1.43 23.31
C GLY A 319 -0.96 -1.90 22.33
N SER A 320 -0.88 -1.51 21.07
CA SER A 320 -1.64 -2.10 19.98
C SER A 320 -0.72 -2.66 18.90
N THR A 321 -1.12 -3.78 18.28
CA THR A 321 -0.38 -4.40 17.18
C THR A 321 -1.28 -5.31 16.36
N THR A 322 -0.81 -5.76 15.20
CA THR A 322 -1.49 -6.79 14.40
C THR A 322 -1.04 -8.20 14.80
N TYR A 323 -1.79 -9.24 14.38
CA TYR A 323 -1.39 -10.64 14.61
C TYR A 323 -0.06 -10.98 13.92
N GLU A 324 0.13 -10.46 12.70
CA GLU A 324 1.36 -10.69 11.92
C GLU A 324 2.58 -10.10 12.64
N GLU A 325 2.51 -8.82 13.03
CA GLU A 325 3.59 -8.11 13.70
C GLU A 325 3.85 -8.64 15.12
N TYR A 326 2.79 -9.05 15.83
CA TYR A 326 2.92 -9.73 17.11
C TYR A 326 3.78 -11.00 16.97
N ASN A 327 3.46 -11.87 16.00
CA ASN A 327 4.20 -13.12 15.78
C ASN A 327 5.62 -12.88 15.27
N ARG A 328 5.81 -11.86 14.42
CA ARG A 328 7.10 -11.54 13.81
C ARG A 328 8.09 -10.95 14.82
N HIS A 329 7.64 -10.00 15.61
CA HIS A 329 8.49 -9.18 16.48
C HIS A 329 8.28 -9.45 17.97
N PHE A 330 7.06 -9.36 18.46
CA PHE A 330 6.73 -9.42 19.88
C PHE A 330 6.91 -10.82 20.48
N ALA A 331 6.44 -11.86 19.78
CA ALA A 331 6.51 -13.26 20.23
C ALA A 331 7.95 -13.75 20.45
N ARG A 332 8.91 -13.11 19.79
CA ARG A 332 10.35 -13.43 19.95
C ARG A 332 11.00 -12.73 21.15
N SER A 333 10.43 -11.62 21.61
CA SER A 333 10.95 -10.85 22.74
C SER A 333 10.41 -11.37 24.07
N LYS A 334 11.06 -12.40 24.64
CA LYS A 334 10.65 -13.00 25.92
C LYS A 334 10.55 -11.99 27.08
N GLY A 335 11.31 -10.89 27.02
CA GLY A 335 11.30 -9.82 28.03
C GLY A 335 10.01 -9.01 28.02
N MET A 336 9.47 -8.72 26.83
CA MET A 336 8.24 -7.94 26.64
C MET A 336 6.98 -8.77 26.90
N ILE A 337 6.90 -9.98 26.35
CA ILE A 337 5.72 -10.87 26.52
C ILE A 337 5.36 -11.10 28.00
N ARG A 338 6.37 -11.24 28.86
CA ARG A 338 6.11 -11.49 30.30
C ARG A 338 5.47 -10.32 31.02
N ARG A 339 5.53 -9.11 30.45
CA ARG A 339 5.03 -7.87 31.05
C ARG A 339 3.72 -7.39 30.48
N PHE A 340 3.36 -7.88 29.31
CA PHE A 340 2.11 -7.57 28.65
C PHE A 340 1.11 -8.73 28.77
N GLN A 341 -0.18 -8.38 28.84
CA GLN A 341 -1.28 -9.33 28.74
C GLN A 341 -1.97 -9.13 27.41
N GLN A 342 -1.90 -10.12 26.55
CA GLN A 342 -2.61 -10.11 25.26
C GLN A 342 -4.13 -10.09 25.46
N ILE A 343 -4.78 -9.23 24.69
CA ILE A 343 -6.24 -9.13 24.53
C ILE A 343 -6.50 -9.14 23.03
N ASP A 344 -7.20 -10.18 22.57
CA ASP A 344 -7.52 -10.34 21.17
C ASP A 344 -8.73 -9.48 20.81
N ILE A 345 -8.55 -8.65 19.76
CA ILE A 345 -9.62 -7.80 19.21
C ILE A 345 -9.99 -8.39 17.83
N ALA A 346 -11.05 -9.20 17.85
CA ALA A 346 -11.53 -9.84 16.64
C ALA A 346 -12.27 -8.87 15.71
N GLU A 347 -12.39 -9.18 14.43
CA GLU A 347 -13.30 -8.48 13.53
C GLU A 347 -14.75 -8.64 14.02
N PRO A 348 -15.56 -7.57 14.08
CA PRO A 348 -16.96 -7.67 14.48
C PRO A 348 -17.76 -8.46 13.44
N THR A 349 -18.81 -9.11 13.89
CA THR A 349 -19.81 -9.73 13.01
C THR A 349 -20.53 -8.67 12.17
N ILE A 350 -21.20 -9.09 11.10
CA ILE A 350 -21.97 -8.17 10.24
C ILE A 350 -23.03 -7.43 11.09
N ASP A 351 -23.71 -8.12 11.99
CA ASP A 351 -24.76 -7.51 12.83
C ASP A 351 -24.19 -6.52 13.84
N GLU A 352 -23.05 -6.83 14.46
CA GLU A 352 -22.34 -5.89 15.35
C GLU A 352 -21.85 -4.67 14.56
N ALA A 353 -21.32 -4.86 13.34
CA ALA A 353 -20.88 -3.77 12.50
C ALA A 353 -22.03 -2.85 12.05
N LYS A 354 -23.21 -3.42 11.72
CA LYS A 354 -24.43 -2.64 11.45
C LYS A 354 -24.82 -1.78 12.66
N HIS A 355 -24.78 -2.39 13.86
CA HIS A 355 -25.06 -1.66 15.08
C HIS A 355 -24.07 -0.51 15.32
N ILE A 356 -22.79 -0.73 15.06
CA ILE A 356 -21.74 0.30 15.16
C ILE A 356 -22.04 1.44 14.19
N LEU A 357 -22.27 1.13 12.91
CA LEU A 357 -22.48 2.15 11.89
C LEU A 357 -23.75 2.97 12.14
N ARG A 358 -24.85 2.34 12.53
CA ARG A 358 -26.10 3.05 12.86
C ARG A 358 -25.92 4.05 14.00
N GLN A 359 -25.08 3.74 14.99
CA GLN A 359 -24.79 4.68 16.08
C GLN A 359 -23.80 5.79 15.68
N LEU A 360 -22.96 5.56 14.67
CA LEU A 360 -22.04 6.56 14.11
C LEU A 360 -22.72 7.45 13.05
N GLN A 361 -23.76 6.95 12.39
CA GLN A 361 -24.49 7.62 11.31
C GLN A 361 -24.82 9.10 11.60
N PRO A 362 -25.38 9.50 12.76
CA PRO A 362 -25.73 10.90 13.01
C PRO A 362 -24.54 11.87 12.95
N ARG A 363 -23.33 11.38 13.26
CA ARG A 363 -22.11 12.20 13.20
C ARG A 363 -21.64 12.45 11.76
N TYR A 364 -21.74 11.41 10.91
CA TYR A 364 -21.43 11.54 9.49
C TYR A 364 -22.48 12.37 8.76
N GLU A 365 -23.77 12.26 9.17
CA GLU A 365 -24.85 13.12 8.67
C GLU A 365 -24.61 14.60 9.02
N GLU A 366 -24.17 14.86 10.24
CA GLU A 366 -23.84 16.23 10.69
C GLU A 366 -22.61 16.78 9.98
N PHE A 367 -21.58 15.94 9.78
CA PHE A 367 -20.32 16.35 9.14
C PHE A 367 -20.51 16.68 7.64
N HIS A 368 -21.15 15.81 6.89
CA HIS A 368 -21.36 15.96 5.44
C HIS A 368 -22.65 16.72 5.07
N GLN A 369 -23.48 17.10 6.04
CA GLN A 369 -24.77 17.74 5.81
C GLN A 369 -25.71 16.93 4.90
N VAL A 370 -25.70 15.59 5.08
CA VAL A 370 -26.49 14.62 4.31
C VAL A 370 -27.38 13.78 5.26
N LYS A 371 -28.26 12.97 4.68
CA LYS A 371 -28.99 11.93 5.40
C LYS A 371 -28.74 10.57 4.77
N TYR A 372 -28.47 9.57 5.58
CA TYR A 372 -28.37 8.19 5.12
C TYR A 372 -29.69 7.45 5.37
N ASP A 373 -30.19 6.74 4.37
CA ASP A 373 -31.27 5.81 4.58
C ASP A 373 -30.76 4.61 5.42
N ASP A 374 -31.58 4.11 6.35
CA ASP A 374 -31.18 2.97 7.20
C ASP A 374 -30.78 1.73 6.39
N GLU A 375 -31.46 1.51 5.25
CA GLU A 375 -31.11 0.44 4.31
C GLU A 375 -29.77 0.66 3.62
N ALA A 376 -29.36 1.91 3.38
CA ALA A 376 -28.08 2.25 2.79
C ALA A 376 -26.92 1.93 3.76
N VAL A 377 -27.09 2.23 5.05
CA VAL A 377 -26.10 1.93 6.09
C VAL A 377 -25.93 0.42 6.28
N ASP A 378 -27.01 -0.34 6.36
CA ASP A 378 -26.96 -1.80 6.46
C ASP A 378 -26.31 -2.42 5.21
N PHE A 379 -26.68 -1.91 4.03
CA PHE A 379 -26.09 -2.34 2.78
C PHE A 379 -24.58 -2.03 2.68
N ALA A 380 -24.14 -0.89 3.22
CA ALA A 380 -22.71 -0.55 3.23
C ALA A 380 -21.90 -1.60 3.99
N VAL A 381 -22.42 -2.12 5.13
CA VAL A 381 -21.76 -3.19 5.88
C VAL A 381 -21.76 -4.50 5.10
N GLU A 382 -22.91 -4.93 4.59
CA GLU A 382 -23.03 -6.20 3.85
C GLU A 382 -22.18 -6.20 2.57
N ALA A 383 -22.26 -5.12 1.80
CA ALA A 383 -21.54 -4.98 0.56
C ALA A 383 -20.02 -4.87 0.79
N SER A 384 -19.58 -4.07 1.77
CA SER A 384 -18.15 -4.01 2.11
C SER A 384 -17.62 -5.34 2.62
N ALA A 385 -18.41 -6.10 3.41
CA ALA A 385 -18.03 -7.44 3.86
C ALA A 385 -17.88 -8.43 2.69
N LYS A 386 -18.70 -8.28 1.65
CA LYS A 386 -18.73 -9.16 0.48
C LYS A 386 -17.67 -8.81 -0.57
N PHE A 387 -17.44 -7.53 -0.83
CA PHE A 387 -16.64 -7.06 -1.97
C PHE A 387 -15.26 -6.50 -1.60
N VAL A 388 -15.07 -6.02 -0.34
CA VAL A 388 -13.79 -5.47 0.14
C VAL A 388 -13.12 -6.49 1.06
N ASN A 389 -12.14 -7.25 0.52
CA ASN A 389 -11.50 -8.35 1.24
C ASN A 389 -10.12 -8.02 1.80
N ASP A 390 -9.54 -6.86 1.47
CA ASP A 390 -8.23 -6.42 1.92
C ASP A 390 -8.28 -5.61 3.22
N ARG A 391 -9.48 -5.27 3.70
CA ARG A 391 -9.74 -4.52 4.93
C ARG A 391 -10.76 -5.23 5.80
N PHE A 392 -10.85 -4.82 7.07
CA PHE A 392 -11.70 -5.43 8.08
C PHE A 392 -12.84 -4.51 8.50
N LEU A 393 -13.94 -5.10 8.97
CA LEU A 393 -15.02 -4.36 9.61
C LEU A 393 -14.56 -3.85 11.00
N PRO A 394 -15.09 -2.72 11.47
CA PRO A 394 -16.07 -1.84 10.83
C PRO A 394 -15.46 -0.80 9.87
N ASP A 395 -14.15 -0.64 9.83
CA ASP A 395 -13.40 0.41 9.14
C ASP A 395 -13.77 0.53 7.65
N LYS A 396 -13.77 -0.60 6.91
CA LYS A 396 -14.14 -0.63 5.49
C LYS A 396 -15.57 -0.17 5.21
N ALA A 397 -16.49 -0.36 6.15
CA ALA A 397 -17.86 0.08 6.00
C ALA A 397 -18.02 1.56 6.40
N ILE A 398 -17.25 2.01 7.38
CA ILE A 398 -17.15 3.42 7.78
C ILE A 398 -16.59 4.24 6.61
N ASP A 399 -15.47 3.81 6.03
CA ASP A 399 -14.89 4.48 4.85
C ASP A 399 -15.90 4.61 3.70
N LEU A 400 -16.72 3.58 3.49
CA LEU A 400 -17.69 3.58 2.41
C LEU A 400 -18.83 4.58 2.64
N ILE A 401 -19.34 4.73 3.87
CA ILE A 401 -20.35 5.76 4.16
C ILE A 401 -19.73 7.17 4.14
N ASP A 402 -18.52 7.33 4.59
CA ASP A 402 -17.79 8.60 4.58
C ASP A 402 -17.52 9.07 3.14
N GLU A 403 -17.04 8.18 2.27
CA GLU A 403 -16.82 8.46 0.83
C GLU A 403 -18.14 8.78 0.11
N ALA A 404 -19.24 8.08 0.46
CA ALA A 404 -20.56 8.38 -0.10
C ALA A 404 -21.09 9.74 0.36
N GLY A 405 -20.86 10.10 1.63
CA GLY A 405 -21.17 11.42 2.17
C GLY A 405 -20.42 12.53 1.44
N ALA A 406 -19.13 12.38 1.30
CA ALA A 406 -18.26 13.33 0.58
C ALA A 406 -18.65 13.47 -0.90
N ALA A 407 -19.00 12.37 -1.56
CA ALA A 407 -19.48 12.40 -2.94
C ALA A 407 -20.80 13.17 -3.08
N ALA A 408 -21.75 12.96 -2.16
CA ALA A 408 -23.04 13.65 -2.17
C ALA A 408 -22.88 15.15 -1.84
N GLU A 409 -22.02 15.50 -0.87
CA GLU A 409 -21.70 16.89 -0.53
C GLU A 409 -21.12 17.65 -1.72
N SER A 410 -20.26 17.01 -2.52
CA SER A 410 -19.62 17.64 -3.69
C SER A 410 -20.59 18.05 -4.79
N VAL A 411 -21.81 17.49 -4.83
CA VAL A 411 -22.85 17.72 -5.85
C VAL A 411 -24.01 18.55 -5.28
N ALA A 412 -24.09 18.69 -3.95
CA ALA A 412 -25.18 19.41 -3.29
C ALA A 412 -25.11 20.93 -3.45
N ASP A 413 -26.16 21.54 -4.03
CA ASP A 413 -26.34 23.00 -4.12
C ASP A 413 -26.89 23.60 -2.79
N GLY A 414 -26.37 23.16 -1.63
CA GLY A 414 -26.82 23.63 -0.33
C GLY A 414 -28.12 23.01 0.21
N SER A 415 -28.66 21.99 -0.44
CA SER A 415 -29.78 21.18 0.05
C SER A 415 -29.26 19.89 0.70
N VAL A 416 -29.94 19.43 1.77
CA VAL A 416 -29.65 18.13 2.40
C VAL A 416 -29.99 17.01 1.40
N VAL A 417 -28.99 16.26 0.97
CA VAL A 417 -29.13 15.13 0.05
C VAL A 417 -29.34 13.85 0.85
N SER A 418 -30.29 12.99 0.43
CA SER A 418 -30.47 11.64 1.00
C SER A 418 -29.61 10.66 0.22
N ILE A 419 -28.82 9.85 0.94
CA ILE A 419 -27.95 8.82 0.39
C ILE A 419 -28.70 7.49 0.45
N SER A 420 -28.94 6.93 -0.71
CA SER A 420 -29.63 5.66 -0.89
C SER A 420 -28.66 4.48 -1.06
N LYS A 421 -29.22 3.27 -1.07
CA LYS A 421 -28.48 2.04 -1.41
C LYS A 421 -27.74 2.14 -2.77
N ALA A 422 -28.34 2.83 -3.75
CA ALA A 422 -27.73 3.00 -5.07
C ALA A 422 -26.46 3.86 -5.03
N ASP A 423 -26.47 4.93 -4.24
CA ASP A 423 -25.31 5.81 -4.08
C ASP A 423 -24.13 5.08 -3.43
N ILE A 424 -24.39 4.26 -2.41
CA ILE A 424 -23.38 3.38 -1.78
C ILE A 424 -22.84 2.38 -2.81
N ALA A 425 -23.70 1.80 -3.65
CA ALA A 425 -23.27 0.86 -4.67
C ALA A 425 -22.38 1.52 -5.74
N ASP A 426 -22.69 2.77 -6.13
CA ASP A 426 -21.88 3.52 -7.10
C ASP A 426 -20.47 3.84 -6.56
N VAL A 427 -20.37 4.18 -5.28
CA VAL A 427 -19.07 4.40 -4.62
C VAL A 427 -18.28 3.09 -4.55
N LEU A 428 -18.91 2.02 -4.10
CA LEU A 428 -18.28 0.71 -4.01
C LEU A 428 -17.83 0.18 -5.39
N ALA A 429 -18.62 0.43 -6.43
CA ALA A 429 -18.30 0.07 -7.80
C ALA A 429 -17.01 0.74 -8.29
N LYS A 430 -16.83 2.01 -7.99
CA LYS A 430 -15.60 2.77 -8.31
C LYS A 430 -14.40 2.22 -7.57
N THR A 431 -14.58 1.92 -6.27
CA THR A 431 -13.51 1.42 -5.40
C THR A 431 -13.09 -0.01 -5.78
N CYS A 432 -14.06 -0.91 -6.01
CA CYS A 432 -13.80 -2.32 -6.32
C CYS A 432 -13.69 -2.61 -7.82
N LYS A 433 -13.88 -1.60 -8.70
CA LYS A 433 -13.90 -1.76 -10.18
C LYS A 433 -14.90 -2.81 -10.66
N VAL A 434 -16.05 -2.90 -10.01
CA VAL A 434 -17.17 -3.79 -10.35
C VAL A 434 -18.31 -2.94 -10.89
N ASP A 435 -19.14 -3.48 -11.77
CA ASP A 435 -20.29 -2.73 -12.28
C ASP A 435 -21.27 -2.39 -11.14
N ALA A 436 -21.58 -1.09 -10.98
CA ALA A 436 -22.51 -0.60 -9.96
C ALA A 436 -23.89 -1.26 -10.06
N LEU A 437 -24.32 -1.56 -11.28
CA LEU A 437 -25.55 -2.28 -11.52
C LEU A 437 -25.55 -3.71 -11.00
N ALA A 438 -24.39 -4.35 -10.93
CA ALA A 438 -24.23 -5.68 -10.36
C ALA A 438 -24.23 -5.67 -8.82
N ILE A 439 -23.92 -4.53 -8.21
CA ILE A 439 -23.86 -4.37 -6.73
C ILE A 439 -25.23 -3.94 -6.17
N ALA A 440 -25.93 -3.00 -6.85
CA ALA A 440 -27.13 -2.34 -6.32
C ALA A 440 -28.45 -3.10 -6.52
N LYS A 441 -28.49 -4.03 -7.47
CA LYS A 441 -29.75 -4.65 -7.87
C LYS A 441 -30.01 -6.00 -7.21
N ASP A 442 -31.12 -6.09 -6.51
CA ASP A 442 -31.86 -7.34 -6.28
C ASP A 442 -32.37 -7.96 -7.63
N ASP A 443 -32.28 -7.22 -8.74
CA ASP A 443 -32.61 -7.60 -10.12
C ASP A 443 -31.49 -8.33 -10.88
N ASP A 444 -30.53 -8.92 -10.19
CA ASP A 444 -29.48 -9.77 -10.77
C ASP A 444 -30.10 -10.97 -11.56
N TYR A 445 -31.33 -11.32 -11.23
CA TYR A 445 -32.07 -12.40 -11.90
C TYR A 445 -32.35 -12.15 -13.38
N GLN A 446 -32.71 -10.92 -13.79
CA GLN A 446 -32.97 -10.61 -15.20
C GLN A 446 -31.69 -10.59 -16.05
N GLN A 447 -30.58 -10.13 -15.47
CA GLN A 447 -29.30 -10.18 -16.15
C GLN A 447 -28.79 -11.60 -16.30
N LEU A 448 -28.98 -12.42 -15.28
CA LEU A 448 -28.64 -13.85 -15.30
C LEU A 448 -29.55 -14.67 -16.20
N GLU A 449 -30.85 -14.33 -16.33
CA GLU A 449 -31.75 -14.94 -17.26
C GLU A 449 -31.35 -14.72 -18.73
N ASN A 450 -30.87 -13.50 -19.03
CA ASN A 450 -30.43 -13.12 -20.38
C ASN A 450 -28.95 -13.45 -20.66
N LEU A 451 -28.22 -14.03 -19.71
CA LEU A 451 -26.79 -14.35 -19.88
C LEU A 451 -26.56 -15.36 -20.98
N ALA A 452 -27.33 -16.46 -21.01
CA ALA A 452 -27.19 -17.50 -22.04
C ALA A 452 -27.46 -16.94 -23.48
N PRO A 453 -28.54 -16.22 -23.77
CA PRO A 453 -28.75 -15.60 -25.07
C PRO A 453 -27.64 -14.65 -25.51
N ARG A 454 -27.13 -13.83 -24.58
CA ARG A 454 -26.02 -12.90 -24.86
C ARG A 454 -24.74 -13.62 -25.21
N MET A 455 -24.41 -14.68 -24.48
CA MET A 455 -23.21 -15.50 -24.77
C MET A 455 -23.34 -16.27 -26.08
N LEU A 456 -24.53 -16.83 -26.39
CA LEU A 456 -24.81 -17.53 -27.65
C LEU A 456 -24.68 -16.60 -28.87
N SER A 457 -24.94 -15.30 -28.71
CA SER A 457 -24.74 -14.32 -29.80
C SER A 457 -23.27 -14.07 -30.13
N GLN A 458 -22.35 -14.38 -29.22
CA GLN A 458 -20.92 -14.09 -29.35
C GLN A 458 -20.06 -15.34 -29.56
N ILE A 459 -20.52 -16.51 -29.11
CA ILE A 459 -19.83 -17.79 -29.21
C ILE A 459 -20.68 -18.75 -29.99
N TYR A 460 -20.15 -19.34 -31.04
CA TYR A 460 -20.89 -20.16 -32.00
C TYR A 460 -20.59 -21.63 -31.84
N GLY A 461 -21.62 -22.48 -31.94
CA GLY A 461 -21.52 -23.92 -31.96
C GLY A 461 -21.09 -24.61 -30.70
N GLN A 462 -21.12 -23.88 -29.57
CA GLN A 462 -20.79 -24.43 -28.23
C GLN A 462 -21.97 -24.25 -27.26
N ASP A 463 -23.19 -24.44 -27.77
CA ASP A 463 -24.42 -24.12 -27.05
C ASP A 463 -24.57 -24.90 -25.75
N GLU A 464 -24.18 -26.17 -25.76
CA GLU A 464 -24.21 -27.01 -24.56
C GLU A 464 -23.17 -26.57 -23.51
N ALA A 465 -21.97 -26.20 -23.95
CA ALA A 465 -20.95 -25.68 -23.07
C ALA A 465 -21.39 -24.36 -22.41
N ILE A 466 -21.99 -23.45 -23.17
CA ILE A 466 -22.53 -22.21 -22.66
C ILE A 466 -23.63 -22.48 -21.64
N ARG A 467 -24.57 -23.38 -21.93
CA ARG A 467 -25.66 -23.73 -21.02
C ARG A 467 -25.14 -24.26 -19.68
N GLN A 468 -24.20 -25.20 -19.69
CA GLN A 468 -23.59 -25.73 -18.47
C GLN A 468 -22.87 -24.67 -17.64
N VAL A 469 -22.16 -23.74 -18.28
CA VAL A 469 -21.46 -22.67 -17.59
C VAL A 469 -22.46 -21.69 -16.96
N VAL A 470 -23.47 -21.30 -17.71
CA VAL A 470 -24.52 -20.35 -17.21
C VAL A 470 -25.30 -21.00 -16.06
N GLU A 471 -25.69 -22.28 -16.20
CA GLU A 471 -26.38 -23.03 -15.15
C GLU A 471 -25.56 -23.11 -13.85
N ALA A 472 -24.24 -23.37 -13.94
CA ALA A 472 -23.36 -23.41 -12.78
C ALA A 472 -23.28 -22.04 -12.06
N VAL A 473 -23.21 -20.94 -12.83
CA VAL A 473 -23.23 -19.58 -12.29
C VAL A 473 -24.59 -19.24 -11.66
N GLN A 474 -25.68 -19.59 -12.32
CA GLN A 474 -27.04 -19.37 -11.81
C GLN A 474 -27.33 -20.13 -10.52
N MET A 475 -26.90 -21.41 -10.41
CA MET A 475 -27.05 -22.21 -9.18
C MET A 475 -26.33 -21.57 -7.99
N SER A 476 -25.11 -21.07 -8.22
CA SER A 476 -24.35 -20.39 -7.18
C SER A 476 -25.02 -19.09 -6.74
N ARG A 477 -25.46 -18.28 -7.69
CA ARG A 477 -26.14 -17.01 -7.38
C ARG A 477 -27.51 -17.21 -6.71
N ALA A 478 -28.17 -18.35 -6.95
CA ALA A 478 -29.39 -18.71 -6.26
C ALA A 478 -29.18 -19.15 -4.79
N GLY A 479 -27.92 -19.16 -4.29
CA GLY A 479 -27.62 -19.57 -2.93
C GLY A 479 -27.83 -21.09 -2.67
N LEU A 480 -27.85 -21.91 -3.71
CA LEU A 480 -28.07 -23.36 -3.60
C LEU A 480 -26.79 -24.15 -3.36
N LEU A 481 -25.65 -23.47 -3.42
CA LEU A 481 -24.32 -24.06 -3.19
C LEU A 481 -23.80 -23.67 -1.79
N ASP A 482 -22.77 -24.38 -1.35
CA ASP A 482 -22.09 -24.13 -0.08
C ASP A 482 -21.36 -22.80 -0.10
N ASP A 483 -21.63 -21.90 0.86
CA ASP A 483 -21.06 -20.54 0.97
C ASP A 483 -19.53 -20.54 1.11
N ASN A 484 -18.92 -21.67 1.45
CA ASN A 484 -17.48 -21.80 1.59
C ASN A 484 -16.78 -22.30 0.31
N LYS A 485 -17.45 -22.30 -0.82
CA LYS A 485 -16.88 -22.72 -2.11
C LYS A 485 -16.83 -21.56 -3.11
N PRO A 486 -15.96 -21.65 -4.15
CA PRO A 486 -16.00 -20.72 -5.28
C PRO A 486 -17.37 -20.75 -5.98
N LEU A 487 -17.72 -19.63 -6.64
CA LEU A 487 -19.00 -19.53 -7.40
C LEU A 487 -19.19 -20.72 -8.36
N ALA A 488 -18.16 -21.09 -9.08
CA ALA A 488 -18.12 -22.30 -9.88
C ALA A 488 -16.67 -22.74 -10.07
N SER A 489 -16.44 -24.05 -10.17
CA SER A 489 -15.14 -24.66 -10.47
C SER A 489 -15.31 -25.57 -11.67
N LEU A 490 -14.94 -25.09 -12.86
CA LEU A 490 -15.24 -25.75 -14.14
C LEU A 490 -13.95 -26.18 -14.85
N LEU A 491 -13.98 -27.41 -15.39
CA LEU A 491 -12.92 -27.91 -16.26
C LEU A 491 -13.39 -27.93 -17.72
N PHE A 492 -12.80 -27.10 -18.58
CA PHE A 492 -13.08 -27.04 -20.01
C PHE A 492 -12.18 -27.99 -20.76
N VAL A 493 -12.77 -28.98 -21.43
CA VAL A 493 -12.05 -30.03 -22.14
C VAL A 493 -12.38 -30.00 -23.63
N GLY A 494 -11.38 -30.06 -24.48
CA GLY A 494 -11.58 -30.07 -25.93
C GLY A 494 -10.31 -29.75 -26.70
N PRO A 495 -10.35 -29.83 -28.03
CA PRO A 495 -9.24 -29.50 -28.92
C PRO A 495 -8.76 -28.08 -28.78
N THR A 496 -7.58 -27.79 -29.30
CA THR A 496 -7.07 -26.43 -29.36
C THR A 496 -7.88 -25.60 -30.36
N GLY A 497 -8.14 -24.33 -30.04
CA GLY A 497 -8.80 -23.40 -30.96
C GLY A 497 -10.33 -23.49 -31.06
N VAL A 498 -11.00 -24.32 -30.24
CA VAL A 498 -12.49 -24.47 -30.25
C VAL A 498 -13.22 -23.41 -29.41
N GLY A 499 -12.52 -22.47 -28.78
CA GLY A 499 -13.17 -21.36 -28.08
C GLY A 499 -13.16 -21.44 -26.55
N LYS A 500 -12.43 -22.37 -25.90
CA LYS A 500 -12.38 -22.50 -24.42
C LYS A 500 -12.01 -21.19 -23.72
N THR A 501 -10.90 -20.57 -24.10
CA THR A 501 -10.41 -19.30 -23.54
C THR A 501 -11.35 -18.13 -23.90
N GLU A 502 -11.95 -18.16 -25.11
CA GLU A 502 -12.91 -17.15 -25.55
C GLU A 502 -14.20 -17.19 -24.72
N LEU A 503 -14.69 -18.38 -24.37
CA LEU A 503 -15.87 -18.51 -23.51
C LEU A 503 -15.62 -17.90 -22.12
N ALA A 504 -14.45 -18.13 -21.51
CA ALA A 504 -14.08 -17.51 -20.25
C ALA A 504 -14.01 -15.97 -20.37
N ARG A 505 -13.48 -15.45 -21.49
CA ARG A 505 -13.38 -14.01 -21.76
C ARG A 505 -14.76 -13.36 -21.94
N VAL A 506 -15.64 -14.00 -22.70
CA VAL A 506 -17.01 -13.51 -22.91
C VAL A 506 -17.80 -13.57 -21.60
N LEU A 507 -17.68 -14.65 -20.82
CA LEU A 507 -18.32 -14.77 -19.51
C LEU A 507 -17.90 -13.63 -18.59
N ALA A 508 -16.61 -13.34 -18.47
CA ALA A 508 -16.11 -12.24 -17.65
C ALA A 508 -16.68 -10.88 -18.09
N LYS A 509 -16.70 -10.65 -19.41
CA LYS A 509 -17.28 -9.43 -20.01
C LYS A 509 -18.77 -9.28 -19.71
N GLU A 510 -19.55 -10.36 -19.89
CA GLU A 510 -21.00 -10.35 -19.68
C GLU A 510 -21.41 -10.25 -18.22
N LEU A 511 -20.56 -10.73 -17.30
CA LEU A 511 -20.73 -10.57 -15.86
C LEU A 511 -20.18 -9.23 -15.33
N GLY A 512 -19.49 -8.43 -16.17
CA GLY A 512 -18.88 -7.15 -15.75
C GLY A 512 -17.74 -7.31 -14.74
N ILE A 513 -17.03 -8.46 -14.76
CA ILE A 513 -15.94 -8.77 -13.81
C ILE A 513 -14.61 -8.99 -14.55
N GLU A 514 -13.51 -8.89 -13.83
CA GLU A 514 -12.16 -9.01 -14.40
C GLU A 514 -11.84 -10.46 -14.79
N LEU A 515 -11.13 -10.64 -15.92
CA LEU A 515 -10.55 -11.91 -16.30
C LEU A 515 -9.08 -11.98 -15.89
N ILE A 516 -8.79 -12.81 -14.89
CA ILE A 516 -7.43 -13.11 -14.44
C ILE A 516 -6.98 -14.41 -15.13
N ARG A 517 -5.88 -14.36 -15.89
CA ARG A 517 -5.39 -15.50 -16.64
C ARG A 517 -3.97 -15.88 -16.21
N PHE A 518 -3.77 -17.18 -15.96
CA PHE A 518 -2.45 -17.79 -15.78
C PHE A 518 -2.29 -18.94 -16.78
N ASP A 519 -1.16 -18.94 -17.49
CA ASP A 519 -0.77 -20.05 -18.36
C ASP A 519 0.03 -21.08 -17.55
N MET A 520 -0.55 -22.25 -17.35
CA MET A 520 0.06 -23.29 -16.50
C MET A 520 1.30 -23.92 -17.13
N SER A 521 1.58 -23.68 -18.41
CA SER A 521 2.84 -24.08 -19.03
C SER A 521 4.07 -23.36 -18.45
N GLU A 522 3.89 -22.19 -17.83
CA GLU A 522 4.93 -21.46 -17.11
C GLU A 522 5.22 -22.04 -15.71
N TYR A 523 4.32 -22.90 -15.19
CA TYR A 523 4.34 -23.44 -13.83
C TYR A 523 4.53 -24.96 -13.79
N THR A 524 5.37 -25.46 -14.68
CA THR A 524 5.70 -26.90 -14.79
C THR A 524 6.68 -27.35 -13.72
N GLU A 525 7.50 -26.44 -13.19
CA GLU A 525 8.55 -26.76 -12.24
C GLU A 525 8.19 -26.30 -10.81
N LYS A 526 8.70 -27.02 -9.81
CA LYS A 526 8.40 -26.77 -8.40
C LYS A 526 8.73 -25.33 -7.95
N HIS A 527 9.81 -24.75 -8.43
CA HIS A 527 10.18 -23.37 -8.08
C HIS A 527 9.22 -22.33 -8.69
N ALA A 528 8.60 -22.63 -9.82
CA ALA A 528 7.60 -21.75 -10.42
C ALA A 528 6.31 -21.71 -9.59
N VAL A 529 5.96 -22.78 -8.87
CA VAL A 529 4.80 -22.81 -7.97
C VAL A 529 4.95 -21.79 -6.84
N ALA A 530 6.17 -21.58 -6.34
CA ALA A 530 6.46 -20.58 -5.32
C ALA A 530 6.12 -19.14 -5.78
N LYS A 531 6.13 -18.85 -7.08
CA LYS A 531 5.69 -17.55 -7.61
C LYS A 531 4.19 -17.31 -7.46
N LEU A 532 3.37 -18.39 -7.48
CA LEU A 532 1.91 -18.28 -7.35
C LEU A 532 1.46 -17.98 -5.91
N ILE A 533 2.13 -18.59 -4.91
CA ILE A 533 1.74 -18.51 -3.49
C ILE A 533 2.78 -17.82 -2.61
N GLY A 534 3.86 -17.28 -3.20
CA GLY A 534 5.00 -16.69 -2.51
C GLY A 534 6.10 -17.68 -2.18
N SER A 535 7.33 -17.20 -2.04
CA SER A 535 8.49 -18.01 -1.63
C SER A 535 8.45 -18.30 -0.12
N PRO A 536 8.90 -19.47 0.33
CA PRO A 536 9.06 -19.76 1.76
C PRO A 536 10.07 -18.82 2.44
N ALA A 537 9.92 -18.60 3.74
CA ALA A 537 10.84 -17.78 4.52
C ALA A 537 12.30 -18.26 4.37
N GLY A 538 13.21 -17.33 4.07
CA GLY A 538 14.64 -17.62 3.86
C GLY A 538 15.06 -17.85 2.41
N TYR A 539 14.15 -17.84 1.44
CA TYR A 539 14.46 -17.89 0.01
C TYR A 539 14.38 -16.50 -0.63
N VAL A 540 15.14 -16.30 -1.70
CA VAL A 540 15.10 -15.05 -2.50
C VAL A 540 13.68 -14.85 -3.05
N GLY A 541 13.14 -13.62 -2.90
CA GLY A 541 11.76 -13.30 -3.30
C GLY A 541 10.71 -13.61 -2.23
N TYR A 542 11.09 -13.86 -0.96
CA TYR A 542 10.13 -14.00 0.15
C TYR A 542 9.32 -12.70 0.38
N GLU A 543 9.94 -11.54 0.13
CA GLU A 543 9.26 -10.24 0.24
C GLU A 543 8.24 -9.99 -0.89
N ASP A 544 8.33 -10.72 -2.00
CA ASP A 544 7.32 -10.70 -3.04
C ASP A 544 6.15 -11.59 -2.62
N GLY A 545 4.91 -11.09 -2.73
CA GLY A 545 3.70 -11.86 -2.47
C GLY A 545 3.51 -13.00 -3.50
N GLY A 546 2.48 -13.81 -3.31
CA GLY A 546 2.07 -14.78 -4.31
C GLY A 546 1.28 -14.12 -5.44
N LEU A 547 1.68 -14.30 -6.70
CA LEU A 547 0.99 -13.69 -7.85
C LEU A 547 -0.50 -14.02 -7.90
N LEU A 548 -0.88 -15.27 -7.60
CA LEU A 548 -2.28 -15.70 -7.58
C LEU A 548 -3.05 -15.05 -6.43
N THR A 549 -2.49 -15.08 -5.23
CA THR A 549 -3.13 -14.51 -4.04
C THR A 549 -3.26 -13.00 -4.15
N ASP A 550 -2.25 -12.30 -4.67
CA ASP A 550 -2.29 -10.85 -4.84
C ASP A 550 -3.26 -10.42 -5.95
N ALA A 551 -3.36 -11.19 -7.05
CA ALA A 551 -4.32 -10.93 -8.12
C ALA A 551 -5.77 -11.05 -7.61
N ILE A 552 -6.09 -12.12 -6.85
CA ILE A 552 -7.43 -12.32 -6.29
C ILE A 552 -7.75 -11.31 -5.19
N ARG A 553 -6.78 -10.88 -4.40
CA ARG A 553 -6.99 -9.81 -3.41
C ARG A 553 -7.31 -8.47 -4.05
N LYS A 554 -6.69 -8.16 -5.19
CA LYS A 554 -6.99 -6.95 -5.97
C LYS A 554 -8.36 -7.01 -6.64
N SER A 555 -8.76 -8.19 -7.11
CA SER A 555 -10.00 -8.41 -7.86
C SER A 555 -10.71 -9.63 -7.30
N PRO A 556 -11.40 -9.48 -6.14
CA PRO A 556 -12.05 -10.60 -5.45
C PRO A 556 -13.26 -11.15 -6.21
N ASN A 557 -13.82 -10.38 -7.15
CA ASN A 557 -14.86 -10.80 -8.08
C ASN A 557 -14.22 -10.93 -9.46
N ALA A 558 -13.87 -12.14 -9.86
CA ALA A 558 -13.17 -12.37 -11.12
C ALA A 558 -13.50 -13.73 -11.74
N VAL A 559 -13.28 -13.84 -13.02
CA VAL A 559 -13.11 -15.13 -13.68
C VAL A 559 -11.62 -15.47 -13.64
N LEU A 560 -11.25 -16.48 -12.88
CA LEU A 560 -9.89 -17.02 -12.85
C LEU A 560 -9.74 -18.12 -13.87
N LEU A 561 -8.96 -17.86 -14.91
CA LEU A 561 -8.67 -18.82 -15.98
C LEU A 561 -7.26 -19.40 -15.81
N LEU A 562 -7.17 -20.70 -15.57
CA LEU A 562 -5.93 -21.47 -15.56
C LEU A 562 -5.85 -22.26 -16.87
N ASP A 563 -5.04 -21.75 -17.80
CA ASP A 563 -4.94 -22.32 -19.15
C ASP A 563 -3.95 -23.50 -19.15
N GLU A 564 -4.28 -24.59 -19.86
CA GLU A 564 -3.47 -25.80 -20.02
C GLU A 564 -3.08 -26.47 -18.67
N ILE A 565 -4.06 -26.70 -17.80
CA ILE A 565 -3.87 -27.20 -16.43
C ILE A 565 -3.12 -28.54 -16.38
N GLU A 566 -3.21 -29.39 -17.42
CA GLU A 566 -2.49 -30.67 -17.50
C GLU A 566 -0.96 -30.50 -17.51
N LYS A 567 -0.44 -29.30 -17.82
CA LYS A 567 1.00 -29.01 -17.80
C LYS A 567 1.50 -28.56 -16.44
N ALA A 568 0.59 -28.21 -15.53
CA ALA A 568 0.94 -27.71 -14.22
C ALA A 568 1.68 -28.72 -13.36
N HIS A 569 2.60 -28.23 -12.51
CA HIS A 569 3.23 -29.05 -11.47
C HIS A 569 2.19 -29.64 -10.51
N GLN A 570 2.46 -30.81 -9.96
CA GLN A 570 1.52 -31.55 -9.09
C GLN A 570 1.12 -30.75 -7.84
N ASP A 571 1.99 -29.90 -7.31
CA ASP A 571 1.70 -29.08 -6.13
C ASP A 571 0.59 -28.03 -6.40
N ILE A 572 0.40 -27.59 -7.66
CA ILE A 572 -0.69 -26.68 -8.04
C ILE A 572 -2.05 -27.35 -7.84
N TYR A 573 -2.17 -28.64 -8.15
CA TYR A 573 -3.43 -29.35 -7.89
C TYR A 573 -3.77 -29.37 -6.40
N ASN A 574 -2.77 -29.51 -5.52
CA ASN A 574 -2.99 -29.45 -4.06
C ASN A 574 -3.49 -28.10 -3.61
N ILE A 575 -2.96 -27.02 -4.20
CA ILE A 575 -3.42 -25.64 -3.96
C ILE A 575 -4.87 -25.47 -4.42
N LEU A 576 -5.18 -25.95 -5.62
CA LEU A 576 -6.54 -25.86 -6.19
C LEU A 576 -7.55 -26.70 -5.41
N LEU A 577 -7.17 -27.86 -4.86
CA LEU A 577 -8.02 -28.63 -3.95
C LEU A 577 -8.41 -27.80 -2.72
N GLN A 578 -7.46 -27.07 -2.12
CA GLN A 578 -7.74 -26.19 -1.00
C GLN A 578 -8.69 -25.05 -1.40
N VAL A 579 -8.47 -24.43 -2.57
CA VAL A 579 -9.34 -23.35 -3.09
C VAL A 579 -10.76 -23.89 -3.33
N MET A 580 -10.92 -25.06 -3.95
CA MET A 580 -12.23 -25.66 -4.26
C MET A 580 -13.00 -26.11 -3.00
N ASP A 581 -12.30 -26.49 -1.92
CA ASP A 581 -12.92 -26.98 -0.70
C ASP A 581 -13.31 -25.84 0.26
N TYR A 582 -12.48 -24.79 0.34
CA TYR A 582 -12.62 -23.74 1.35
C TYR A 582 -12.74 -22.33 0.79
N ALA A 583 -12.69 -22.15 -0.52
CA ALA A 583 -12.65 -20.85 -1.20
C ALA A 583 -11.63 -19.87 -0.59
N ARG A 584 -10.57 -20.36 -0.01
CA ARG A 584 -9.53 -19.56 0.64
C ARG A 584 -8.14 -20.14 0.36
N LEU A 585 -7.21 -19.25 0.10
CA LEU A 585 -5.80 -19.60 -0.05
C LEU A 585 -4.97 -18.65 0.80
N THR A 586 -4.07 -19.20 1.61
CA THR A 586 -3.15 -18.43 2.42
C THR A 586 -1.77 -18.45 1.75
N ASP A 587 -1.19 -17.30 1.51
CA ASP A 587 0.16 -17.18 0.97
C ASP A 587 1.22 -17.49 2.04
N ASN A 588 2.47 -17.58 1.62
CA ASN A 588 3.59 -17.86 2.53
C ASN A 588 3.90 -16.70 3.50
N LYS A 589 3.28 -15.52 3.32
CA LYS A 589 3.31 -14.41 4.27
C LYS A 589 2.16 -14.46 5.29
N GLY A 590 1.27 -15.45 5.21
CA GLY A 590 0.10 -15.54 6.08
C GLY A 590 -1.12 -14.75 5.60
N ARG A 591 -1.03 -14.04 4.44
CA ARG A 591 -2.15 -13.25 3.91
C ARG A 591 -3.14 -14.18 3.21
N LYS A 592 -4.42 -13.97 3.49
CA LYS A 592 -5.51 -14.79 2.94
C LYS A 592 -6.10 -14.13 1.69
N ALA A 593 -6.30 -14.90 0.64
CA ALA A 593 -7.08 -14.54 -0.53
C ALA A 593 -8.41 -15.31 -0.51
N ASP A 594 -9.50 -14.61 -0.80
CA ASP A 594 -10.87 -15.14 -0.77
C ASP A 594 -11.36 -15.41 -2.20
N PHE A 595 -11.78 -16.64 -2.47
CA PHE A 595 -12.24 -17.12 -3.77
C PHE A 595 -13.75 -17.36 -3.83
N ARG A 596 -14.53 -16.98 -2.80
CA ARG A 596 -15.98 -17.22 -2.75
C ARG A 596 -16.74 -16.56 -3.91
N ASN A 597 -16.27 -15.42 -4.39
CA ASN A 597 -16.85 -14.70 -5.52
C ASN A 597 -16.11 -14.94 -6.85
N VAL A 598 -15.27 -15.97 -6.93
CA VAL A 598 -14.46 -16.28 -8.11
C VAL A 598 -15.10 -17.43 -8.90
N VAL A 599 -15.20 -17.25 -10.22
CA VAL A 599 -15.49 -18.34 -11.16
C VAL A 599 -14.16 -18.94 -11.61
N LEU A 600 -13.83 -20.12 -11.10
CA LEU A 600 -12.61 -20.85 -11.44
C LEU A 600 -12.83 -21.67 -12.71
N ILE A 601 -12.11 -21.33 -13.77
CA ILE A 601 -12.12 -22.03 -15.04
C ILE A 601 -10.73 -22.59 -15.31
N MET A 602 -10.66 -23.89 -15.58
CA MET A 602 -9.43 -24.58 -15.96
C MET A 602 -9.60 -25.13 -17.36
N THR A 603 -8.64 -24.92 -18.26
CA THR A 603 -8.71 -25.50 -19.61
C THR A 603 -7.77 -26.68 -19.73
N SER A 604 -8.17 -27.67 -20.51
CA SER A 604 -7.32 -28.80 -20.83
C SER A 604 -7.50 -29.25 -22.29
N ASN A 605 -6.38 -29.66 -22.89
CA ASN A 605 -6.34 -30.29 -24.19
C ASN A 605 -6.24 -31.82 -24.05
N ALA A 606 -6.37 -32.36 -22.84
CA ALA A 606 -6.31 -33.84 -22.58
C ALA A 606 -7.42 -34.53 -23.35
N GLY A 607 -7.02 -35.51 -24.16
CA GLY A 607 -7.93 -36.28 -25.00
C GLY A 607 -8.17 -35.74 -26.42
N ALA A 608 -7.67 -34.55 -26.75
CA ALA A 608 -7.79 -33.99 -28.11
C ALA A 608 -7.14 -34.85 -29.19
N GLN A 609 -6.05 -35.56 -28.87
CA GLN A 609 -5.34 -36.46 -29.81
C GLN A 609 -6.13 -37.66 -30.23
N PHE A 610 -7.16 -38.07 -29.46
CA PHE A 610 -7.99 -39.24 -29.78
C PHE A 610 -9.23 -38.87 -30.62
N ALA A 611 -9.44 -37.60 -30.89
CA ALA A 611 -10.59 -37.14 -31.70
C ALA A 611 -10.48 -37.57 -33.19
N GLY A 612 -9.30 -37.89 -33.68
CA GLY A 612 -9.04 -38.22 -35.11
C GLY A 612 -9.01 -39.70 -35.49
N GLN A 613 -9.02 -40.65 -34.56
CA GLN A 613 -8.92 -42.09 -34.88
C GLN A 613 -10.24 -42.80 -34.65
N SER A 614 -11.01 -43.03 -35.70
CA SER A 614 -12.02 -44.06 -35.71
C SER A 614 -11.31 -45.41 -35.75
N ILE A 615 -11.00 -46.01 -34.60
CA ILE A 615 -10.49 -47.37 -34.53
C ILE A 615 -11.69 -48.29 -34.63
N GLY A 616 -11.66 -49.08 -35.69
CA GLY A 616 -12.69 -49.98 -36.14
C GLY A 616 -13.21 -50.98 -35.10
N PHE A 617 -14.39 -51.49 -35.46
CA PHE A 617 -15.09 -52.69 -34.90
C PHE A 617 -15.43 -52.66 -33.41
N SER A 618 -16.62 -52.22 -33.17
CA SER A 618 -17.60 -52.49 -32.12
C SER A 618 -17.94 -51.31 -31.21
N GLY A 619 -19.15 -50.76 -31.41
CA GLY A 619 -19.82 -49.86 -30.48
C GLY A 619 -19.40 -48.41 -30.65
N SER A 620 -20.30 -47.54 -31.07
CA SER A 620 -20.12 -46.10 -31.16
C SER A 620 -19.98 -45.50 -29.77
N VAL A 621 -18.77 -45.49 -29.24
CA VAL A 621 -18.44 -44.64 -28.08
C VAL A 621 -18.47 -43.21 -28.58
N SER A 622 -19.33 -42.40 -28.02
CA SER A 622 -19.40 -40.99 -28.40
C SER A 622 -18.02 -40.32 -28.15
N ARG A 623 -17.63 -39.39 -29.03
CA ARG A 623 -16.36 -38.66 -28.90
C ARG A 623 -16.19 -38.04 -27.50
N GLY A 624 -17.28 -37.53 -26.92
CA GLY A 624 -17.30 -36.98 -25.57
C GLY A 624 -16.94 -38.03 -24.49
N GLU A 625 -17.43 -39.28 -24.65
CA GLU A 625 -17.09 -40.34 -23.71
C GLU A 625 -15.59 -40.77 -23.79
N ALA A 626 -15.03 -40.75 -24.99
CA ALA A 626 -13.59 -41.03 -25.16
C ALA A 626 -12.72 -39.94 -24.53
N MET A 627 -13.10 -38.67 -24.69
CA MET A 627 -12.44 -37.53 -24.04
C MET A 627 -12.56 -37.62 -22.53
N MET A 628 -13.75 -37.88 -21.99
CA MET A 628 -13.98 -38.03 -20.56
C MET A 628 -13.19 -39.21 -19.96
N LYS A 629 -13.03 -40.28 -20.70
CA LYS A 629 -12.18 -41.42 -20.29
C LYS A 629 -10.71 -41.03 -20.18
N GLN A 630 -10.23 -40.18 -21.08
CA GLN A 630 -8.86 -39.65 -21.00
C GLN A 630 -8.70 -38.61 -19.87
N VAL A 631 -9.67 -37.77 -19.66
CA VAL A 631 -9.70 -36.81 -18.50
C VAL A 631 -9.55 -37.59 -17.19
N LYS A 632 -10.33 -38.70 -17.02
CA LYS A 632 -10.25 -39.57 -15.83
C LYS A 632 -8.89 -40.29 -15.68
N ARG A 633 -8.11 -40.42 -16.76
CA ARG A 633 -6.73 -40.95 -16.70
C ARG A 633 -5.70 -39.89 -16.39
N THR A 634 -5.92 -38.64 -16.85
CA THR A 634 -5.00 -37.53 -16.68
C THR A 634 -5.09 -36.93 -15.29
N PHE A 635 -6.31 -36.76 -14.80
CA PHE A 635 -6.57 -36.11 -13.53
C PHE A 635 -6.97 -37.11 -12.45
N LYS A 636 -6.52 -36.88 -11.22
CA LYS A 636 -6.88 -37.75 -10.07
C LYS A 636 -8.39 -37.65 -9.80
N PRO A 637 -9.04 -38.75 -9.39
CA PRO A 637 -10.46 -38.76 -9.05
C PRO A 637 -10.84 -37.74 -7.98
N GLU A 638 -9.95 -37.51 -7.02
CA GLU A 638 -10.11 -36.52 -5.96
C GLU A 638 -10.29 -35.11 -6.50
N PHE A 639 -9.51 -34.71 -7.51
CA PHE A 639 -9.59 -33.45 -8.16
C PHE A 639 -10.90 -33.28 -8.96
N LEU A 640 -11.26 -34.31 -9.74
CA LEU A 640 -12.47 -34.30 -10.57
C LEU A 640 -13.76 -34.22 -9.73
N ASN A 641 -13.79 -34.84 -8.56
CA ASN A 641 -14.96 -34.86 -7.67
C ASN A 641 -15.22 -33.49 -6.98
N ARG A 642 -14.26 -32.60 -6.99
CA ARG A 642 -14.40 -31.23 -6.41
C ARG A 642 -14.81 -30.19 -7.43
N LEU A 643 -14.83 -30.55 -8.71
CA LEU A 643 -15.31 -29.67 -9.77
C LEU A 643 -16.84 -29.52 -9.69
N SER A 644 -17.34 -28.32 -9.95
CA SER A 644 -18.77 -28.07 -10.18
C SER A 644 -19.24 -28.75 -11.48
N GLY A 645 -18.35 -28.87 -12.46
CA GLY A 645 -18.66 -29.54 -13.73
C GLY A 645 -17.45 -29.68 -14.65
N THR A 646 -17.56 -30.63 -15.57
CA THR A 646 -16.64 -30.77 -16.69
C THR A 646 -17.38 -30.46 -17.98
N VAL A 647 -16.95 -29.40 -18.64
CA VAL A 647 -17.58 -28.85 -19.86
C VAL A 647 -16.80 -29.35 -21.08
N VAL A 648 -17.47 -30.11 -21.94
CA VAL A 648 -16.85 -30.66 -23.13
C VAL A 648 -17.15 -29.80 -24.34
N PHE A 649 -16.09 -29.32 -25.00
CA PHE A 649 -16.17 -28.51 -26.21
C PHE A 649 -16.16 -29.41 -27.45
N HIS A 650 -17.07 -29.11 -28.35
CA HIS A 650 -17.17 -29.82 -29.63
C HIS A 650 -16.11 -29.33 -30.62
N ASP A 651 -15.76 -30.18 -31.56
CA ASP A 651 -14.88 -29.81 -32.67
C ASP A 651 -15.53 -28.72 -33.52
N MET A 652 -14.70 -27.95 -34.17
CA MET A 652 -15.17 -26.91 -35.08
C MET A 652 -15.66 -27.53 -36.38
N ASP A 653 -16.88 -27.20 -36.79
CA ASP A 653 -17.40 -27.51 -38.09
C ASP A 653 -17.30 -26.29 -39.05
N LYS A 654 -17.66 -26.51 -40.33
CA LYS A 654 -17.60 -25.47 -41.36
C LYS A 654 -18.57 -24.31 -41.08
N GLU A 655 -19.74 -24.58 -40.48
CA GLU A 655 -20.70 -23.55 -40.12
C GLU A 655 -20.19 -22.65 -39.02
N MET A 656 -19.63 -23.23 -37.95
CA MET A 656 -18.96 -22.49 -36.89
C MET A 656 -17.82 -21.63 -37.46
N ALA A 657 -16.95 -22.24 -38.28
CA ALA A 657 -15.84 -21.54 -38.91
C ALA A 657 -16.29 -20.33 -39.71
N THR A 658 -17.40 -20.47 -40.46
CA THR A 658 -18.02 -19.38 -41.23
C THR A 658 -18.49 -18.23 -40.33
N LEU A 659 -19.14 -18.55 -39.22
CA LEU A 659 -19.63 -17.54 -38.26
C LEU A 659 -18.48 -16.84 -37.54
N ILE A 660 -17.44 -17.58 -37.19
CA ILE A 660 -16.23 -17.02 -36.56
C ILE A 660 -15.52 -16.05 -37.53
N LEU A 661 -15.36 -16.48 -38.81
CA LEU A 661 -14.73 -15.62 -39.81
C LEU A 661 -15.52 -14.31 -39.98
N LYS A 662 -16.87 -14.39 -40.06
CA LYS A 662 -17.74 -13.22 -40.13
C LYS A 662 -17.59 -12.29 -38.93
N LYS A 663 -17.50 -12.87 -37.72
CA LYS A 663 -17.24 -12.11 -36.47
C LYS A 663 -15.90 -11.38 -36.53
N LYS A 664 -14.82 -12.08 -36.92
CA LYS A 664 -13.47 -11.52 -37.01
C LYS A 664 -13.37 -10.41 -38.07
N LEU A 665 -14.01 -10.59 -39.21
CA LEU A 665 -14.10 -9.54 -40.23
C LEU A 665 -14.89 -8.32 -39.73
N ARG A 666 -15.99 -8.52 -39.03
CA ARG A 666 -16.73 -7.41 -38.41
C ARG A 666 -15.91 -6.65 -37.36
N GLU A 667 -15.15 -7.37 -36.52
CA GLU A 667 -14.23 -6.75 -35.57
C GLU A 667 -13.14 -5.91 -36.27
N LEU A 668 -12.70 -6.32 -37.44
CA LEU A 668 -11.77 -5.58 -38.29
C LEU A 668 -12.48 -4.35 -38.93
N ASP A 669 -13.72 -4.50 -39.42
CA ASP A 669 -14.50 -3.39 -39.98
C ASP A 669 -14.70 -2.26 -38.96
N VAL A 670 -15.05 -2.58 -37.73
CA VAL A 670 -15.18 -1.56 -36.66
C VAL A 670 -13.88 -0.78 -36.46
N LYS A 671 -12.71 -1.44 -36.55
CA LYS A 671 -11.40 -0.77 -36.48
C LYS A 671 -11.10 0.11 -37.69
N LEU A 672 -11.61 -0.29 -38.86
CA LEU A 672 -11.47 0.48 -40.11
C LEU A 672 -12.41 1.67 -40.13
N GLU A 673 -13.63 1.53 -39.63
CA GLU A 673 -14.60 2.64 -39.51
C GLU A 673 -14.06 3.77 -38.62
N ALA A 674 -13.31 3.47 -37.55
CA ALA A 674 -12.59 4.47 -36.74
C ALA A 674 -11.56 5.27 -37.55
N LYS A 675 -11.18 4.80 -38.74
CA LYS A 675 -10.30 5.47 -39.73
C LYS A 675 -11.04 5.93 -40.98
N ASN A 676 -12.37 6.06 -40.92
CA ASN A 676 -13.24 6.42 -42.05
C ASN A 676 -13.05 5.48 -43.27
N THR A 677 -12.70 4.24 -43.04
CA THR A 677 -12.48 3.24 -44.10
C THR A 677 -13.51 2.13 -43.99
N ARG A 678 -14.08 1.70 -45.09
CA ARG A 678 -15.00 0.54 -45.18
C ARG A 678 -14.43 -0.52 -46.09
N MET A 679 -14.50 -1.78 -45.65
CA MET A 679 -14.03 -2.92 -46.39
C MET A 679 -15.21 -3.72 -46.94
N SER A 680 -15.18 -4.03 -48.23
CA SER A 680 -16.11 -4.97 -48.86
C SER A 680 -15.33 -6.19 -49.37
N LEU A 681 -15.67 -7.37 -48.86
CA LEU A 681 -15.05 -8.63 -49.23
C LEU A 681 -15.92 -9.39 -50.21
N LYS A 682 -15.39 -9.80 -51.37
CA LYS A 682 -16.14 -10.63 -52.31
C LYS A 682 -16.29 -12.06 -51.84
N PRO A 683 -17.35 -12.80 -52.29
CA PRO A 683 -17.58 -14.18 -51.85
C PRO A 683 -16.45 -15.15 -52.10
N ASP A 684 -15.70 -14.99 -53.20
CA ASP A 684 -14.56 -15.79 -53.59
C ASP A 684 -13.37 -15.62 -52.57
N ALA A 685 -13.08 -14.39 -52.21
CA ALA A 685 -12.08 -14.08 -51.20
C ALA A 685 -12.51 -14.57 -49.80
N PHE A 686 -13.79 -14.51 -49.49
CA PHE A 686 -14.32 -15.05 -48.23
C PHE A 686 -14.18 -16.56 -48.17
N GLU A 687 -14.52 -17.28 -49.26
CA GLU A 687 -14.35 -18.74 -49.33
C GLU A 687 -12.88 -19.16 -49.27
N TYR A 688 -11.98 -18.38 -49.87
CA TYR A 688 -10.56 -18.61 -49.82
C TYR A 688 -10.05 -18.45 -48.38
N LEU A 689 -10.36 -17.37 -47.67
CA LEU A 689 -10.01 -17.15 -46.28
C LEU A 689 -10.57 -18.26 -45.36
N LEU A 690 -11.81 -18.71 -45.63
CA LEU A 690 -12.42 -19.79 -44.89
C LEU A 690 -11.67 -21.10 -45.11
N LYS A 691 -11.26 -21.41 -46.31
CA LYS A 691 -10.52 -22.65 -46.66
C LYS A 691 -9.12 -22.68 -46.05
N GLU A 692 -8.40 -21.59 -46.14
CA GLU A 692 -7.04 -21.46 -45.58
C GLU A 692 -7.06 -21.35 -44.05
N GLY A 693 -8.08 -20.68 -43.47
CA GLY A 693 -8.19 -20.46 -42.02
C GLY A 693 -8.87 -21.57 -41.26
N PHE A 694 -9.52 -22.53 -41.93
CA PHE A 694 -10.18 -23.66 -41.31
C PHE A 694 -9.37 -24.94 -41.48
N THR A 695 -8.68 -25.33 -40.41
CA THR A 695 -8.02 -26.63 -40.30
C THR A 695 -8.54 -27.37 -39.06
N THR A 696 -8.71 -28.66 -39.20
CA THR A 696 -9.19 -29.49 -38.08
C THR A 696 -8.20 -29.59 -36.92
N GLU A 697 -6.90 -29.27 -37.16
CA GLU A 697 -5.85 -29.33 -36.15
C GLU A 697 -5.73 -28.04 -35.32
N TYR A 698 -5.88 -26.86 -35.92
CA TYR A 698 -5.58 -25.56 -35.27
C TYR A 698 -6.81 -24.71 -34.99
N GLY A 699 -7.99 -25.09 -35.49
CA GLY A 699 -9.24 -24.43 -35.23
C GLY A 699 -9.26 -22.93 -35.60
N ALA A 700 -9.91 -22.12 -34.80
CA ALA A 700 -10.07 -20.67 -35.05
C ALA A 700 -8.78 -19.85 -34.97
N ARG A 701 -7.70 -20.37 -34.37
CA ARG A 701 -6.42 -19.65 -34.28
C ARG A 701 -5.79 -19.44 -35.66
N GLU A 702 -5.99 -20.38 -36.60
CA GLU A 702 -5.48 -20.26 -37.96
C GLU A 702 -6.18 -19.13 -38.72
N MET A 703 -7.48 -18.88 -38.45
CA MET A 703 -8.21 -17.74 -39.06
C MET A 703 -7.60 -16.41 -38.69
N ASP A 704 -7.27 -16.17 -37.42
CA ASP A 704 -6.61 -14.95 -36.97
C ASP A 704 -5.26 -14.78 -37.66
N ARG A 705 -4.54 -15.86 -37.86
CA ARG A 705 -3.24 -15.85 -38.54
C ARG A 705 -3.39 -15.54 -40.04
N VAL A 706 -4.32 -16.17 -40.71
CA VAL A 706 -4.60 -15.91 -42.15
C VAL A 706 -5.03 -14.47 -42.38
N ILE A 707 -5.94 -13.94 -41.55
CA ILE A 707 -6.33 -12.52 -41.61
C ILE A 707 -5.13 -11.61 -41.36
N ALA A 708 -4.28 -11.93 -40.39
CA ALA A 708 -3.11 -11.15 -40.05
C ALA A 708 -2.03 -11.17 -41.14
N GLN A 709 -1.87 -12.27 -41.84
CA GLN A 709 -0.82 -12.43 -42.86
C GLN A 709 -1.27 -11.97 -44.23
N GLN A 710 -2.54 -12.17 -44.60
CA GLN A 710 -3.02 -11.89 -45.95
C GLN A 710 -3.82 -10.58 -46.05
N LEU A 711 -4.69 -10.30 -45.11
CA LEU A 711 -5.61 -9.16 -45.20
C LEU A 711 -5.05 -7.87 -44.58
N LYS A 712 -4.50 -7.95 -43.37
CA LYS A 712 -3.98 -6.76 -42.69
C LYS A 712 -2.83 -6.05 -43.39
N PRO A 713 -1.85 -6.72 -44.03
CA PRO A 713 -0.77 -6.05 -44.74
C PRO A 713 -1.25 -5.27 -45.99
N LEU A 714 -2.27 -5.78 -46.70
CA LEU A 714 -2.90 -5.09 -47.81
C LEU A 714 -3.54 -3.79 -47.37
N LEU A 715 -4.39 -3.89 -46.33
CA LEU A 715 -5.07 -2.72 -45.75
C LEU A 715 -4.07 -1.71 -45.15
N MET A 716 -3.03 -2.18 -44.50
CA MET A 716 -1.98 -1.34 -43.92
C MET A 716 -1.29 -0.50 -45.00
N ARG A 717 -0.95 -1.11 -46.14
CA ARG A 717 -0.30 -0.38 -47.27
C ARG A 717 -1.17 0.74 -47.81
N GLU A 718 -2.47 0.44 -48.02
CA GLU A 718 -3.43 1.42 -48.55
C GLU A 718 -3.72 2.55 -47.57
N ILE A 719 -3.83 2.24 -46.28
CA ILE A 719 -4.10 3.24 -45.22
C ILE A 719 -2.87 4.15 -45.01
N LEU A 720 -1.63 3.61 -45.09
CA LEU A 720 -0.43 4.40 -44.82
C LEU A 720 0.09 5.14 -46.06
N PHE A 721 0.04 4.51 -47.24
CA PHE A 721 0.74 4.98 -48.43
C PHE A 721 -0.12 5.03 -49.68
N GLY A 722 -1.33 4.50 -49.63
CA GLY A 722 -2.20 4.37 -50.83
C GLY A 722 -3.47 5.21 -50.78
N SER A 723 -4.50 4.70 -51.42
CA SER A 723 -5.79 5.38 -51.68
C SER A 723 -6.68 5.61 -50.44
N LEU A 724 -6.39 4.91 -49.35
CA LEU A 724 -7.18 4.98 -48.12
C LEU A 724 -6.58 5.90 -47.02
N LYS A 725 -5.62 6.74 -47.40
CA LYS A 725 -4.95 7.65 -46.49
C LYS A 725 -5.91 8.66 -45.84
N ASP A 726 -6.91 9.10 -46.60
CA ASP A 726 -7.92 10.04 -46.14
C ASP A 726 -9.29 9.36 -45.90
N GLY A 727 -9.28 8.02 -45.81
CA GLY A 727 -10.49 7.21 -45.74
C GLY A 727 -11.00 6.77 -47.12
N GLY A 728 -12.03 5.93 -47.16
CA GLY A 728 -12.64 5.47 -48.42
C GLY A 728 -13.15 4.02 -48.35
N ASN A 729 -13.57 3.52 -49.50
CA ASN A 729 -14.07 2.15 -49.64
C ASN A 729 -13.06 1.28 -50.37
N VAL A 730 -12.79 0.10 -49.82
CA VAL A 730 -11.89 -0.88 -50.45
C VAL A 730 -12.64 -2.18 -50.76
N ASN A 731 -12.51 -2.66 -51.99
CA ASN A 731 -13.02 -3.94 -52.44
C ASN A 731 -11.89 -4.97 -52.48
N ILE A 732 -12.10 -6.09 -51.80
CA ILE A 732 -11.12 -7.18 -51.71
C ILE A 732 -11.69 -8.42 -52.39
N GLY A 733 -10.92 -8.99 -53.29
CA GLY A 733 -11.27 -10.21 -54.03
C GLY A 733 -10.12 -11.14 -54.25
N LEU A 734 -10.32 -12.24 -54.91
CA LEU A 734 -9.31 -13.17 -55.36
C LEU A 734 -8.73 -12.70 -56.70
N LEU A 735 -7.42 -12.62 -56.82
CA LEU A 735 -6.70 -12.29 -58.06
C LEU A 735 -6.46 -13.57 -58.88
N ASP A 736 -6.09 -13.39 -60.19
CA ASP A 736 -5.87 -14.51 -61.11
C ASP A 736 -4.81 -15.53 -60.68
N ASP A 737 -3.90 -15.12 -59.80
CA ASP A 737 -2.88 -15.98 -59.18
C ASP A 737 -3.36 -16.70 -57.90
N PHE A 738 -4.67 -16.66 -57.62
CA PHE A 738 -5.28 -17.20 -56.40
C PHE A 738 -4.77 -16.57 -55.09
N THR A 739 -4.28 -15.32 -55.16
CA THR A 739 -3.95 -14.55 -53.96
C THR A 739 -5.03 -13.51 -53.66
N ILE A 740 -5.16 -13.10 -52.39
CA ILE A 740 -6.03 -12.00 -51.99
C ILE A 740 -5.43 -10.69 -52.40
N GLY A 741 -6.23 -9.88 -53.09
CA GLY A 741 -5.80 -8.56 -53.53
C GLY A 741 -6.89 -7.53 -53.57
N LEU A 742 -6.50 -6.30 -53.82
CA LEU A 742 -7.41 -5.18 -53.97
C LEU A 742 -7.99 -5.15 -55.41
N LEU A 743 -9.29 -5.00 -55.47
CA LEU A 743 -9.96 -4.85 -56.77
C LEU A 743 -10.19 -3.35 -57.05
N PRO A 744 -10.06 -2.89 -58.31
CA PRO A 744 -10.33 -1.51 -58.66
C PRO A 744 -11.78 -1.14 -58.30
N SER A 745 -11.97 0.05 -57.75
CA SER A 745 -13.31 0.60 -57.52
C SER A 745 -14.05 0.72 -58.82
N SER A 746 -15.34 0.30 -58.84
CA SER A 746 -16.19 0.27 -60.03
C SER A 746 -16.46 1.64 -60.66
N GLU A 747 -15.86 2.72 -60.18
CA GLU A 747 -15.98 4.07 -60.73
C GLU A 747 -14.87 4.42 -61.80
N GLU A 748 -13.77 3.66 -61.88
CA GLU A 748 -12.70 3.95 -62.86
C GLU A 748 -12.90 3.27 -64.22
N SER A 749 -13.91 2.40 -64.39
CA SER A 749 -14.14 1.71 -65.67
C SER A 749 -14.98 2.48 -66.70
N SER A 750 -15.37 3.74 -66.42
CA SER A 750 -16.17 4.58 -67.36
C SER A 750 -15.38 5.70 -68.08
N ASN A 751 -14.06 5.80 -67.86
CA ASN A 751 -13.26 6.86 -68.53
C ASN A 751 -12.10 6.36 -69.40
N SER A 752 -12.25 5.20 -70.07
CA SER A 752 -11.34 4.81 -71.17
C SER A 752 -12.17 4.25 -72.32
N LYS A 753 -12.78 5.16 -73.07
CA LYS A 753 -13.11 4.97 -74.50
C LYS A 753 -12.80 6.25 -75.25
#